data_c7def8fd037688b1d7b6ae55317193c5
#
_entry.id   c7def8fd037688b1d7b6ae55317193c5
#
_cell.length_a   1.000
_cell.length_b   1.000
_cell.length_c   1.000
_cell.angle_alpha   90.00
_cell.angle_beta   90.00
_cell.angle_gamma   90.00
#
_symmetry.space_group_name_H-M   'P 1'
#
loop_
_entity.id
_entity.type
_entity.pdbx_description
1 polymer ?
#
loop_
_entity_poly.entity_id
_entity_poly.type
_entity_poly.pdbx_seq_one_letter_code
_entity_poly.pdbx_strand_id
1 'polypeptide(L)'
;MTPKLLPSSFFLLPFPLFAAVWLPVDRPDSVSADAPGAKVEVVARADGAADVRVSSSAPLSSVVLKWNVALAPDARLFGGDWERTYGETGWKDLREAKWMPWYFLASSDGRCNVAGVKVQPNVFAAWRVSADSVALVLDCRAGSSPVELGGRTLDACTIVSRKGLSGETPFAAAQALCRMMCAAPRPVRAPIYGYNDWYCAYGRNTATNFLADAKAVLSLADGLENRPFAVVDDGWQAADTWRDTRPRWGMAMDKVADRIRAMDARPGLWYRPLRDFADPTQPLVERTVRGDIAEFRRWGYELLKIDFITYDWAKTWNPRGQSPVVRDDILWTGRSRTTAEVVLGLYRAMREAAGDGVAIIGCNAIDHFAAGLFEVQRTGDDTSGCDWSLTAKCGPNALGMRAHHHGTFYQQDGDCAGLSHAGAVDWPKNAMWIDLLSRSGGAFFVSWRRELLDWGEQEKLRAAFARASHPQPAAEPLDWTERTSPERWRCGGENRRYDWFARNPAPLPETRFLVIGDVHYCNIEDNGDPTEARMERLVADLKKKGERYDFVIQVGDLVNCQTGYVARSMAECHAEWRHAIAEVKRLFPDKPFLTTPGNHDWYGGGSWQGGGPCIRRHYIPFMERELGAPLNGLPFFTFRANDVLFIFLNHLGMEKGLDIECRKMLRKALATADSDPSISRVFAVSHPELWNVDYFRFNENATLLPEFMAAHKFDAYFSGHVHMNNVTARKNDYGFALRQICAAGVWPPCKESPERFHAVPTMRLNPPPSQTLFADFPADVESYTVVSATKERVNVRFEAVGGGTLGEYEWNGVYDLKAVKKSAPRFDDTLPAKAVRARLWYFPLFVDRRLGGGPAPRFKVNGRDVGELRRNYSAFHTNWGGYFVELPPDLVRRENEVDVINPSGERFLLRDLAIMAAGEDGVEHFTPVYPKMLSFGDWRTFYMGFGLVHENTGILWSDVDVNASAEVIDVVPGQVSAVAVMLNFK
;
A
#
# COMPACT_ATOMS: atom_id res chain seq x y z
N MET A 1 -7.85 -27.52 83.20
CA MET A 1 -8.65 -26.32 83.49
C MET A 1 -8.38 -25.33 82.37
N THR A 2 -9.30 -25.28 81.46
CA THR A 2 -9.31 -24.34 80.27
C THR A 2 -10.19 -23.13 80.61
N PRO A 3 -9.85 -21.92 80.18
CA PRO A 3 -10.88 -20.91 79.95
C PRO A 3 -11.19 -20.72 78.50
N LYS A 4 -12.50 -20.75 78.23
CA LYS A 4 -13.13 -20.42 77.00
C LYS A 4 -12.99 -18.91 76.66
N LEU A 5 -12.61 -18.59 75.51
CA LEU A 5 -12.76 -17.24 74.94
C LEU A 5 -13.95 -17.28 73.95
N LEU A 6 -14.90 -16.37 74.13
CA LEU A 6 -16.04 -16.09 73.31
C LEU A 6 -15.63 -15.32 72.04
N PRO A 7 -16.25 -15.54 70.88
CA PRO A 7 -15.98 -14.72 69.73
C PRO A 7 -16.92 -13.50 69.68
N SER A 8 -16.30 -12.31 69.52
CA SER A 8 -17.04 -11.10 69.17
C SER A 8 -17.39 -11.07 67.67
N SER A 9 -18.67 -11.18 67.41
CA SER A 9 -19.27 -11.05 66.11
C SER A 9 -19.25 -9.57 65.67
N PHE A 10 -18.37 -9.21 64.77
CA PHE A 10 -18.51 -7.99 64.00
C PHE A 10 -19.42 -8.24 62.81
N PHE A 11 -20.59 -7.72 62.77
CA PHE A 11 -21.45 -7.58 61.62
C PHE A 11 -20.81 -6.55 60.68
N LEU A 12 -20.13 -7.02 59.65
CA LEU A 12 -19.82 -6.22 58.46
C LEU A 12 -21.06 -6.19 57.59
N LEU A 13 -21.74 -5.05 57.57
CA LEU A 13 -22.70 -4.74 56.50
C LEU A 13 -21.99 -4.83 55.15
N PRO A 14 -22.60 -5.44 54.12
CA PRO A 14 -22.02 -5.43 52.79
C PRO A 14 -22.13 -4.03 52.21
N PHE A 15 -20.99 -3.35 52.18
CA PHE A 15 -20.85 -2.20 51.24
C PHE A 15 -21.09 -2.75 49.82
N PRO A 16 -21.92 -2.11 49.02
CA PRO A 16 -22.03 -2.47 47.62
C PRO A 16 -20.63 -2.26 47.01
N LEU A 17 -20.00 -3.33 46.57
CA LEU A 17 -18.83 -3.25 45.67
C LEU A 17 -19.29 -2.53 44.40
N PHE A 18 -19.16 -1.22 44.39
CA PHE A 18 -19.09 -0.51 43.15
C PHE A 18 -17.88 -1.08 42.41
N ALA A 19 -18.14 -1.85 41.37
CA ALA A 19 -17.10 -2.30 40.45
C ALA A 19 -16.31 -1.08 40.04
N ALA A 20 -15.01 -1.02 40.37
CA ALA A 20 -14.17 0.11 40.04
C ALA A 20 -14.25 0.32 38.52
N VAL A 21 -14.77 1.47 38.09
CA VAL A 21 -14.87 1.85 36.69
C VAL A 21 -13.46 1.95 36.14
N TRP A 22 -13.14 1.21 35.12
CA TRP A 22 -11.80 1.26 34.51
C TRP A 22 -11.57 2.58 33.77
N LEU A 23 -12.50 2.99 32.90
CA LEU A 23 -12.46 4.26 32.21
C LEU A 23 -13.78 4.98 32.49
N PRO A 24 -13.79 6.07 33.27
CA PRO A 24 -15.00 6.84 33.59
C PRO A 24 -15.43 7.68 32.38
N VAL A 25 -16.12 7.04 31.43
CA VAL A 25 -16.47 7.62 30.14
C VAL A 25 -17.29 8.91 30.23
N ASP A 26 -18.01 9.11 31.34
CA ASP A 26 -18.82 10.29 31.65
C ASP A 26 -18.02 11.47 32.24
N ARG A 27 -16.77 11.24 32.63
CA ARG A 27 -15.91 12.20 33.30
C ARG A 27 -14.48 12.19 32.75
N PRO A 28 -14.26 12.70 31.52
CA PRO A 28 -12.91 12.95 31.05
C PRO A 28 -12.19 14.01 31.91
N ASP A 29 -10.88 13.84 32.11
CA ASP A 29 -10.07 14.82 32.86
C ASP A 29 -9.88 16.12 32.08
N SER A 30 -9.93 16.05 30.75
CA SER A 30 -9.95 17.23 29.92
C SER A 30 -10.75 17.00 28.64
N VAL A 31 -11.33 18.08 28.15
CA VAL A 31 -12.06 18.16 26.89
C VAL A 31 -11.59 19.39 26.13
N SER A 32 -11.25 19.22 24.87
CA SER A 32 -10.85 20.32 23.99
C SER A 32 -11.52 20.20 22.62
N ALA A 33 -11.75 21.35 22.00
CA ALA A 33 -12.22 21.46 20.62
C ALA A 33 -11.39 22.53 19.91
N ASP A 34 -11.17 22.38 18.63
CA ASP A 34 -10.38 23.33 17.84
C ASP A 34 -11.17 24.58 17.40
N ALA A 35 -12.46 24.63 17.68
CA ALA A 35 -13.32 25.78 17.38
C ALA A 35 -13.50 26.69 18.59
N PRO A 36 -13.23 28.00 18.47
CA PRO A 36 -13.46 28.96 19.57
C PRO A 36 -14.95 28.98 20.02
N GLY A 37 -15.16 28.86 21.35
CA GLY A 37 -16.49 28.86 21.93
C GLY A 37 -17.33 27.60 21.70
N ALA A 38 -16.77 26.56 21.14
CA ALA A 38 -17.43 25.26 21.06
C ALA A 38 -17.79 24.73 22.45
N LYS A 39 -18.98 24.18 22.59
CA LYS A 39 -19.43 23.52 23.82
C LYS A 39 -19.46 22.02 23.58
N VAL A 40 -18.78 21.27 24.40
CA VAL A 40 -18.79 19.81 24.40
C VAL A 40 -19.42 19.33 25.69
N GLU A 41 -20.51 18.61 25.59
CA GLU A 41 -21.22 18.02 26.72
C GLU A 41 -21.03 16.51 26.73
N VAL A 42 -20.61 15.96 27.86
CA VAL A 42 -20.51 14.52 28.10
C VAL A 42 -21.58 14.16 29.10
N VAL A 43 -22.60 13.44 28.64
CA VAL A 43 -23.82 13.16 29.43
C VAL A 43 -23.83 11.69 29.81
N ALA A 44 -23.77 11.42 31.11
CA ALA A 44 -23.89 10.07 31.65
C ALA A 44 -25.26 9.46 31.33
N ARG A 45 -25.25 8.16 30.98
CA ARG A 45 -26.46 7.36 30.77
C ARG A 45 -26.65 6.34 31.90
N ALA A 46 -27.89 5.92 32.10
CA ALA A 46 -28.20 4.95 33.12
C ALA A 46 -27.57 3.58 32.91
N ASP A 47 -27.17 3.25 31.65
CA ASP A 47 -26.50 2.00 31.30
C ASP A 47 -24.96 2.08 31.46
N GLY A 48 -24.43 3.15 32.06
CA GLY A 48 -22.99 3.37 32.24
C GLY A 48 -22.25 3.89 30.99
N ALA A 49 -22.95 4.13 29.92
CA ALA A 49 -22.40 4.81 28.73
C ALA A 49 -22.41 6.34 28.91
N ALA A 50 -21.76 7.04 28.01
CA ALA A 50 -21.81 8.51 27.95
C ALA A 50 -22.05 9.02 26.53
N ASP A 51 -23.01 9.92 26.39
CA ASP A 51 -23.27 10.61 25.14
C ASP A 51 -22.37 11.84 25.02
N VAL A 52 -21.75 12.02 23.87
CA VAL A 52 -20.96 13.22 23.54
C VAL A 52 -21.75 14.09 22.57
N ARG A 53 -22.03 15.31 22.98
CA ARG A 53 -22.74 16.32 22.20
C ARG A 53 -21.85 17.52 21.99
N VAL A 54 -21.88 18.07 20.79
CA VAL A 54 -21.06 19.22 20.43
C VAL A 54 -21.90 20.29 19.77
N SER A 55 -21.76 21.52 20.21
CA SER A 55 -22.33 22.70 19.53
C SER A 55 -21.23 23.71 19.31
N SER A 56 -21.27 24.37 18.16
CA SER A 56 -20.31 25.40 17.78
C SER A 56 -20.96 26.39 16.82
N SER A 57 -20.71 27.66 17.03
CA SER A 57 -21.04 28.72 16.04
C SER A 57 -19.88 28.95 15.05
N ALA A 58 -18.67 28.51 15.39
CA ALA A 58 -17.52 28.55 14.53
C ALA A 58 -17.30 27.16 13.83
N PRO A 59 -16.67 27.11 12.67
CA PRO A 59 -16.32 25.87 12.00
C PRO A 59 -15.48 24.97 12.91
N LEU A 60 -15.80 23.67 12.94
CA LEU A 60 -15.21 22.69 13.86
C LEU A 60 -14.59 21.53 13.09
N SER A 61 -13.34 21.17 13.40
CA SER A 61 -12.67 20.01 12.80
C SER A 61 -12.55 18.85 13.77
N SER A 62 -12.25 19.10 15.03
CA SER A 62 -11.96 18.03 15.98
C SER A 62 -12.37 18.33 17.41
N VAL A 63 -12.67 17.25 18.15
CA VAL A 63 -12.86 17.25 19.59
C VAL A 63 -12.00 16.15 20.19
N VAL A 64 -11.35 16.45 21.31
CA VAL A 64 -10.52 15.47 22.04
C VAL A 64 -11.01 15.38 23.49
N LEU A 65 -11.30 14.16 23.91
CA LEU A 65 -11.57 13.82 25.30
C LEU A 65 -10.38 13.02 25.84
N LYS A 66 -9.85 13.37 27.00
CA LYS A 66 -8.69 12.70 27.57
C LYS A 66 -8.96 12.28 29.02
N TRP A 67 -8.50 11.07 29.34
CA TRP A 67 -8.50 10.49 30.68
C TRP A 67 -7.06 10.18 31.09
N ASN A 68 -6.66 10.54 32.28
CA ASN A 68 -5.37 10.21 32.88
C ASN A 68 -5.49 8.85 33.60
N VAL A 69 -5.31 7.80 32.84
CA VAL A 69 -5.43 6.42 33.31
C VAL A 69 -4.11 5.70 33.04
N ALA A 70 -3.49 5.19 34.06
CA ALA A 70 -2.27 4.40 33.92
C ALA A 70 -2.58 2.99 33.43
N LEU A 71 -1.86 2.54 32.42
CA LEU A 71 -1.85 1.16 31.95
C LEU A 71 -0.61 0.44 32.48
N ALA A 72 -0.74 -0.87 32.69
CA ALA A 72 0.40 -1.69 33.05
C ALA A 72 1.49 -1.65 31.94
N PRO A 73 2.78 -1.61 32.28
CA PRO A 73 3.85 -1.49 31.28
C PRO A 73 3.90 -2.65 30.28
N ASP A 74 3.41 -3.81 30.65
CA ASP A 74 3.30 -5.02 29.85
C ASP A 74 1.94 -5.18 29.15
N ALA A 75 1.09 -4.16 29.21
CA ALA A 75 -0.22 -4.19 28.57
C ALA A 75 -0.09 -4.39 27.07
N ARG A 76 -0.80 -5.38 26.55
CA ARG A 76 -0.97 -5.61 25.13
C ARG A 76 -2.28 -5.00 24.66
N LEU A 77 -2.24 -4.34 23.53
CA LEU A 77 -3.36 -3.61 22.97
C LEU A 77 -3.85 -4.26 21.69
N PHE A 78 -5.16 -4.25 21.52
CA PHE A 78 -5.82 -4.62 20.27
C PHE A 78 -6.91 -3.58 19.99
N GLY A 79 -7.08 -3.18 18.73
CA GLY A 79 -8.05 -2.15 18.34
C GLY A 79 -8.78 -2.47 17.06
N GLY A 80 -9.78 -1.65 16.77
CA GLY A 80 -10.50 -1.70 15.52
C GLY A 80 -9.65 -1.19 14.33
N ASP A 81 -10.16 -1.44 13.14
CA ASP A 81 -9.75 -0.79 11.90
C ASP A 81 -10.93 0.04 11.37
N TRP A 82 -10.67 0.93 10.41
CA TRP A 82 -11.74 1.72 9.81
C TRP A 82 -12.67 0.88 8.93
N GLU A 83 -12.05 -0.07 8.22
CA GLU A 83 -12.71 -1.01 7.31
C GLU A 83 -12.02 -2.38 7.35
N ARG A 84 -12.17 -3.21 6.33
CA ARG A 84 -11.41 -4.47 6.17
C ARG A 84 -9.91 -4.25 6.36
N THR A 85 -9.18 -5.27 6.79
CA THR A 85 -7.73 -5.17 6.96
C THR A 85 -7.01 -5.39 5.61
N TYR A 86 -5.97 -4.62 5.35
CA TYR A 86 -5.12 -4.74 4.16
C TYR A 86 -3.75 -5.34 4.47
N GLY A 87 -3.58 -5.89 5.60
CA GLY A 87 -2.34 -6.44 6.05
C GLY A 87 -2.52 -7.26 7.30
N GLU A 88 -1.42 -7.75 7.82
CA GLU A 88 -1.43 -8.49 9.07
C GLU A 88 -1.90 -7.58 10.22
N THR A 89 -2.91 -8.03 10.93
CA THR A 89 -3.39 -7.36 12.14
C THR A 89 -3.20 -8.28 13.34
N GLY A 90 -3.16 -7.72 14.54
CA GLY A 90 -2.95 -8.50 15.75
C GLY A 90 -2.73 -7.64 16.99
N TRP A 91 -2.51 -8.31 18.07
CA TRP A 91 -2.16 -7.70 19.36
C TRP A 91 -0.79 -7.02 19.28
N LYS A 92 -0.70 -5.83 19.85
CA LYS A 92 0.49 -4.98 19.83
C LYS A 92 0.95 -4.62 21.22
N ASP A 93 2.23 -4.39 21.38
CA ASP A 93 2.75 -3.78 22.60
C ASP A 93 2.32 -2.30 22.70
N LEU A 94 2.24 -1.80 23.91
CA LEU A 94 1.78 -0.43 24.19
C LEU A 94 2.54 0.64 23.39
N ARG A 95 3.84 0.40 23.09
CA ARG A 95 4.68 1.33 22.33
C ARG A 95 4.34 1.38 20.83
N GLU A 96 3.70 0.34 20.29
CA GLU A 96 3.41 0.18 18.87
C GLU A 96 2.00 0.64 18.49
N ALA A 97 1.08 0.66 19.47
CA ALA A 97 -0.32 1.01 19.24
C ALA A 97 -0.50 2.52 19.21
N LYS A 98 -0.44 3.12 18.02
CA LYS A 98 -0.56 4.58 17.85
C LYS A 98 -2.01 5.05 17.81
N TRP A 99 -2.84 4.45 16.95
CA TRP A 99 -4.22 4.80 16.71
C TRP A 99 -5.07 3.54 16.60
N MET A 100 -6.23 3.54 17.28
CA MET A 100 -7.20 2.45 17.27
C MET A 100 -8.58 3.01 16.93
N PRO A 101 -9.03 2.86 15.67
CA PRO A 101 -10.37 3.24 15.29
C PRO A 101 -11.44 2.55 16.14
N TRP A 102 -12.47 3.27 16.48
CA TRP A 102 -13.71 2.85 17.09
C TRP A 102 -13.60 2.28 18.51
N TYR A 103 -12.70 1.34 18.77
CA TYR A 103 -12.57 0.69 20.06
C TYR A 103 -11.15 0.17 20.29
N PHE A 104 -10.86 -0.12 21.54
CA PHE A 104 -9.64 -0.81 21.91
C PHE A 104 -9.85 -1.74 23.12
N LEU A 105 -8.97 -2.70 23.21
CA LEU A 105 -8.82 -3.64 24.31
C LEU A 105 -7.42 -3.46 24.89
N ALA A 106 -7.31 -3.51 26.22
CA ALA A 106 -6.04 -3.50 26.93
C ALA A 106 -5.98 -4.72 27.86
N SER A 107 -5.09 -5.65 27.53
CA SER A 107 -4.93 -6.91 28.26
C SER A 107 -3.66 -6.90 29.09
N SER A 108 -3.79 -7.08 30.40
CA SER A 108 -2.69 -7.24 31.38
C SER A 108 -3.19 -7.98 32.60
N ASP A 109 -2.32 -8.67 33.34
CA ASP A 109 -2.62 -9.35 34.61
C ASP A 109 -3.86 -10.26 34.55
N GLY A 110 -4.05 -10.99 33.46
CA GLY A 110 -5.18 -11.92 33.25
C GLY A 110 -6.55 -11.24 33.16
N ARG A 111 -6.61 -9.96 32.88
CA ARG A 111 -7.81 -9.17 32.62
C ARG A 111 -7.71 -8.43 31.29
N CYS A 112 -8.84 -8.22 30.66
CA CYS A 112 -8.93 -7.46 29.42
C CYS A 112 -9.95 -6.32 29.57
N ASN A 113 -9.44 -5.11 29.81
CA ASN A 113 -10.25 -3.90 29.87
C ASN A 113 -10.60 -3.42 28.47
N VAL A 114 -11.80 -2.90 28.29
CA VAL A 114 -12.31 -2.55 26.96
C VAL A 114 -13.00 -1.21 26.96
N ALA A 115 -12.82 -0.44 25.87
CA ALA A 115 -13.57 0.79 25.64
C ALA A 115 -13.84 0.97 24.14
N GLY A 116 -14.96 1.60 23.82
CA GLY A 116 -15.35 1.79 22.42
C GLY A 116 -16.43 2.84 22.26
N VAL A 117 -16.74 3.15 21.01
CA VAL A 117 -17.82 4.02 20.59
C VAL A 117 -18.95 3.17 20.02
N LYS A 118 -20.21 3.45 20.39
CA LYS A 118 -21.35 2.74 19.78
C LYS A 118 -21.36 2.90 18.26
N VAL A 119 -21.83 1.86 17.57
CA VAL A 119 -21.89 1.85 16.11
C VAL A 119 -22.74 2.98 15.55
N GLN A 120 -22.47 3.35 14.30
CA GLN A 120 -23.16 4.44 13.60
C GLN A 120 -23.04 5.82 14.27
N PRO A 121 -21.86 6.23 14.75
CA PRO A 121 -21.66 7.55 15.29
C PRO A 121 -21.70 8.61 14.17
N ASN A 122 -21.95 9.86 14.54
CA ASN A 122 -21.96 11.00 13.61
C ASN A 122 -20.58 11.66 13.42
N VAL A 123 -19.52 11.04 13.92
CA VAL A 123 -18.11 11.45 13.77
C VAL A 123 -17.24 10.21 13.57
N PHE A 124 -16.08 10.37 12.96
CA PHE A 124 -15.05 9.35 13.05
C PHE A 124 -14.37 9.43 14.40
N ALA A 125 -14.17 8.30 15.06
CA ALA A 125 -13.66 8.22 16.41
C ALA A 125 -12.45 7.31 16.48
N ALA A 126 -11.33 7.80 16.99
CA ALA A 126 -10.12 7.02 17.17
C ALA A 126 -9.55 7.18 18.57
N TRP A 127 -9.11 6.08 19.14
CA TRP A 127 -8.47 6.04 20.44
C TRP A 127 -6.96 6.15 20.30
N ARG A 128 -6.38 6.94 21.17
CA ARG A 128 -4.94 7.08 21.35
C ARG A 128 -4.62 6.70 22.77
N VAL A 129 -3.84 5.62 22.91
CA VAL A 129 -3.51 5.05 24.22
C VAL A 129 -2.03 5.18 24.48
N SER A 130 -1.67 5.67 25.66
CA SER A 130 -0.30 5.74 26.18
C SER A 130 -0.21 5.08 27.55
N ALA A 131 0.98 5.01 28.13
CA ALA A 131 1.17 4.40 29.44
C ALA A 131 0.42 5.12 30.58
N ASP A 132 0.16 6.41 30.41
CA ASP A 132 -0.38 7.31 31.43
C ASP A 132 -1.71 7.94 31.06
N SER A 133 -2.17 7.75 29.83
CA SER A 133 -3.41 8.38 29.38
C SER A 133 -4.10 7.64 28.24
N VAL A 134 -5.41 7.83 28.18
CA VAL A 134 -6.27 7.41 27.07
C VAL A 134 -6.95 8.66 26.52
N ALA A 135 -6.90 8.85 25.22
CA ALA A 135 -7.61 9.94 24.55
C ALA A 135 -8.53 9.39 23.46
N LEU A 136 -9.72 9.96 23.35
CA LEU A 136 -10.65 9.77 22.25
C LEU A 136 -10.62 11.01 21.38
N VAL A 137 -10.22 10.86 20.14
CA VAL A 137 -10.19 11.92 19.13
C VAL A 137 -11.37 11.72 18.19
N LEU A 138 -12.20 12.75 18.09
CA LEU A 138 -13.38 12.80 17.23
C LEU A 138 -13.09 13.71 16.04
N ASP A 139 -13.09 13.16 14.83
CA ASP A 139 -12.99 13.92 13.59
C ASP A 139 -14.38 14.38 13.18
N CYS A 140 -14.62 15.67 13.28
CA CYS A 140 -15.90 16.33 12.99
C CYS A 140 -15.94 16.96 11.60
N ARG A 141 -14.90 16.81 10.78
CA ARG A 141 -14.81 17.50 9.48
C ARG A 141 -15.87 17.02 8.48
N ALA A 142 -16.18 17.89 7.54
CA ALA A 142 -16.94 17.65 6.33
C ALA A 142 -15.96 17.54 5.14
N GLY A 143 -15.66 16.34 4.68
CA GLY A 143 -14.49 16.12 3.84
C GLY A 143 -13.23 16.54 4.59
N SER A 144 -12.42 17.39 3.99
CA SER A 144 -11.22 17.97 4.62
C SER A 144 -11.48 19.30 5.31
N SER A 145 -12.67 19.87 5.15
CA SER A 145 -13.02 21.16 5.71
C SER A 145 -13.63 21.03 7.10
N PRO A 146 -13.47 22.01 7.98
CA PRO A 146 -14.23 22.07 9.22
C PRO A 146 -15.74 22.02 8.96
N VAL A 147 -16.50 21.31 9.81
CA VAL A 147 -17.96 21.28 9.71
C VAL A 147 -18.55 22.60 10.20
N GLU A 148 -19.57 23.09 9.51
CA GLU A 148 -20.35 24.31 9.87
C GLU A 148 -21.68 23.86 10.48
N LEU A 149 -21.74 23.75 11.81
CA LEU A 149 -22.93 23.25 12.50
C LEU A 149 -24.15 24.21 12.45
N GLY A 150 -23.92 25.49 12.17
CA GLY A 150 -25.01 26.45 12.00
C GLY A 150 -25.92 26.63 13.23
N GLY A 151 -25.39 26.41 14.43
CA GLY A 151 -26.13 26.46 15.69
C GLY A 151 -26.86 25.17 16.08
N ARG A 152 -26.83 24.11 15.24
CA ARG A 152 -27.35 22.80 15.65
C ARG A 152 -26.39 22.11 16.63
N THR A 153 -26.93 21.26 17.46
CA THR A 153 -26.14 20.34 18.29
C THR A 153 -25.84 19.06 17.49
N LEU A 154 -24.60 18.67 17.44
CA LEU A 154 -24.14 17.41 16.89
C LEU A 154 -24.14 16.36 18.01
N ASP A 155 -25.01 15.36 17.92
CA ASP A 155 -24.91 14.13 18.73
C ASP A 155 -23.73 13.32 18.17
N ALA A 156 -22.52 13.58 18.67
CA ALA A 156 -21.29 13.09 18.05
C ALA A 156 -21.17 11.56 18.16
N CYS A 157 -21.20 11.03 19.38
CA CYS A 157 -21.10 9.60 19.62
C CYS A 157 -21.56 9.21 21.02
N THR A 158 -21.73 7.91 21.27
CA THR A 158 -21.92 7.34 22.62
C THR A 158 -20.72 6.47 22.95
N ILE A 159 -20.07 6.73 24.08
CA ILE A 159 -18.90 5.99 24.56
C ILE A 159 -19.35 4.92 25.53
N VAL A 160 -18.75 3.73 25.42
CA VAL A 160 -18.92 2.62 26.35
C VAL A 160 -17.58 2.12 26.85
N SER A 161 -17.53 1.66 28.10
CA SER A 161 -16.36 0.98 28.64
C SER A 161 -16.75 -0.09 29.64
N ARG A 162 -15.89 -1.09 29.80
CA ARG A 162 -16.08 -2.16 30.75
C ARG A 162 -14.76 -2.66 31.30
N LYS A 163 -14.71 -2.84 32.61
CA LYS A 163 -13.58 -3.55 33.26
C LYS A 163 -13.63 -5.03 32.95
N GLY A 164 -12.47 -5.60 32.60
CA GLY A 164 -12.32 -7.03 32.36
C GLY A 164 -12.65 -7.85 33.60
N LEU A 165 -13.35 -8.97 33.42
CA LEU A 165 -13.68 -9.92 34.50
C LEU A 165 -12.49 -10.86 34.72
N SER A 166 -12.35 -11.34 35.96
CA SER A 166 -11.32 -12.35 36.28
C SER A 166 -11.68 -13.68 35.59
N GLY A 167 -10.72 -14.26 34.87
CA GLY A 167 -10.92 -15.52 34.15
C GLY A 167 -11.65 -15.39 32.81
N GLU A 168 -12.03 -14.17 32.40
CA GLU A 168 -12.59 -13.92 31.09
C GLU A 168 -11.46 -13.85 30.04
N THR A 169 -11.64 -14.56 28.92
CA THR A 169 -10.67 -14.46 27.82
C THR A 169 -10.75 -13.10 27.14
N PRO A 170 -9.66 -12.58 26.59
CA PRO A 170 -9.69 -11.35 25.80
C PRO A 170 -10.68 -11.40 24.63
N PHE A 171 -10.88 -12.57 24.03
CA PHE A 171 -11.88 -12.77 22.99
C PHE A 171 -13.32 -12.59 23.50
N ALA A 172 -13.65 -13.16 24.65
CA ALA A 172 -14.96 -12.99 25.28
C ALA A 172 -15.21 -11.51 25.68
N ALA A 173 -14.17 -10.84 26.19
CA ALA A 173 -14.23 -9.41 26.51
C ALA A 173 -14.50 -8.56 25.25
N ALA A 174 -13.86 -8.90 24.13
CA ALA A 174 -14.08 -8.23 22.84
C ALA A 174 -15.52 -8.42 22.34
N GLN A 175 -16.05 -9.65 22.41
CA GLN A 175 -17.45 -9.91 22.05
C GLN A 175 -18.44 -9.16 22.95
N ALA A 176 -18.14 -9.09 24.25
CA ALA A 176 -18.97 -8.32 25.18
C ALA A 176 -18.98 -6.82 24.82
N LEU A 177 -17.80 -6.26 24.49
CA LEU A 177 -17.72 -4.87 24.01
C LEU A 177 -18.53 -4.68 22.74
N CYS A 178 -18.41 -5.57 21.76
CA CYS A 178 -19.17 -5.47 20.51
C CYS A 178 -20.68 -5.44 20.77
N ARG A 179 -21.19 -6.28 21.68
CA ARG A 179 -22.62 -6.25 22.10
C ARG A 179 -23.01 -4.95 22.79
N MET A 180 -22.10 -4.32 23.54
CA MET A 180 -22.36 -2.99 24.12
C MET A 180 -22.38 -1.89 23.04
N MET A 181 -21.54 -2.04 22.02
CA MET A 181 -21.47 -1.05 20.92
C MET A 181 -22.63 -1.22 19.92
N CYS A 182 -23.08 -2.45 19.65
CA CYS A 182 -24.15 -2.73 18.70
C CYS A 182 -25.25 -3.57 19.37
N ALA A 183 -26.30 -2.91 19.81
CA ALA A 183 -27.43 -3.56 20.47
C ALA A 183 -28.35 -4.32 19.51
N ALA A 184 -28.36 -3.97 18.24
CA ALA A 184 -29.21 -4.55 17.21
C ALA A 184 -28.40 -4.86 15.93
N PRO A 185 -27.59 -5.94 15.96
CA PRO A 185 -26.93 -6.41 14.74
C PRO A 185 -28.00 -6.89 13.73
N ARG A 186 -27.72 -6.71 12.46
CA ARG A 186 -28.63 -7.16 11.42
C ARG A 186 -28.36 -8.64 11.09
N PRO A 187 -29.32 -9.56 11.36
CA PRO A 187 -29.11 -10.97 11.11
C PRO A 187 -29.26 -11.31 9.62
N VAL A 188 -28.55 -12.35 9.18
CA VAL A 188 -28.84 -13.00 7.92
C VAL A 188 -30.08 -13.91 8.08
N ARG A 189 -30.89 -13.98 7.05
CA ARG A 189 -32.10 -14.83 7.06
C ARG A 189 -31.78 -16.33 6.90
N ALA A 190 -30.75 -16.62 6.12
CA ALA A 190 -30.21 -17.95 5.87
C ALA A 190 -28.71 -17.81 5.57
N PRO A 191 -27.89 -18.85 5.76
CA PRO A 191 -26.50 -18.84 5.41
C PRO A 191 -26.25 -18.36 3.99
N ILE A 192 -25.26 -17.49 3.82
CA ILE A 192 -24.86 -16.93 2.52
C ILE A 192 -23.65 -17.71 2.05
N TYR A 193 -23.78 -18.40 0.89
CA TYR A 193 -22.71 -19.16 0.28
C TYR A 193 -22.90 -19.26 -1.22
N GLY A 194 -21.85 -19.58 -1.96
CA GLY A 194 -21.97 -19.82 -3.39
C GLY A 194 -20.72 -19.50 -4.21
N TYR A 195 -20.96 -18.92 -5.36
CA TYR A 195 -19.97 -18.60 -6.38
C TYR A 195 -19.84 -17.09 -6.59
N ASN A 196 -18.61 -16.62 -6.77
CA ASN A 196 -18.27 -15.26 -7.20
C ASN A 196 -17.18 -15.34 -8.28
N ASP A 197 -17.29 -14.58 -9.35
CA ASP A 197 -16.41 -14.72 -10.51
C ASP A 197 -15.19 -13.79 -10.51
N TRP A 198 -14.95 -13.04 -9.44
CA TRP A 198 -13.86 -12.06 -9.44
C TRP A 198 -12.51 -12.69 -9.78
N TYR A 199 -12.06 -13.69 -9.04
CA TYR A 199 -10.74 -14.30 -9.24
C TYR A 199 -10.66 -15.21 -10.49
N CYS A 200 -11.77 -15.54 -11.09
CA CYS A 200 -11.80 -16.22 -12.40
C CYS A 200 -11.64 -15.25 -13.56
N ALA A 201 -12.15 -14.04 -13.43
CA ALA A 201 -12.37 -13.13 -14.54
C ALA A 201 -11.62 -11.80 -14.44
N TYR A 202 -11.35 -11.29 -13.22
CA TYR A 202 -10.72 -9.97 -12.99
C TYR A 202 -11.30 -8.88 -13.91
N GLY A 203 -12.64 -8.77 -13.91
CA GLY A 203 -13.36 -7.81 -14.73
C GLY A 203 -13.38 -8.11 -16.24
N ARG A 204 -12.88 -9.26 -16.71
CA ARG A 204 -12.94 -9.70 -18.12
C ARG A 204 -14.09 -10.66 -18.39
N ASN A 205 -15.03 -10.75 -17.48
CA ASN A 205 -16.19 -11.64 -17.58
C ASN A 205 -17.10 -11.30 -18.77
N THR A 206 -17.81 -12.33 -19.20
CA THR A 206 -18.95 -12.26 -20.12
C THR A 206 -20.09 -13.03 -19.49
N ALA A 207 -21.34 -12.69 -19.83
CA ALA A 207 -22.49 -13.42 -19.32
C ALA A 207 -22.43 -14.92 -19.64
N THR A 208 -21.93 -15.29 -20.82
CA THR A 208 -21.78 -16.68 -21.23
C THR A 208 -20.79 -17.44 -20.35
N ASN A 209 -19.59 -16.88 -20.12
CA ASN A 209 -18.58 -17.54 -19.30
C ASN A 209 -19.01 -17.61 -17.83
N PHE A 210 -19.52 -16.49 -17.30
CA PHE A 210 -20.06 -16.43 -15.94
C PHE A 210 -21.12 -17.54 -15.71
N LEU A 211 -22.14 -17.62 -16.58
CA LEU A 211 -23.22 -18.59 -16.42
C LEU A 211 -22.74 -20.04 -16.56
N ALA A 212 -21.74 -20.30 -17.41
CA ALA A 212 -21.17 -21.63 -17.58
C ALA A 212 -20.36 -22.07 -16.35
N ASP A 213 -19.50 -21.18 -15.82
CA ASP A 213 -18.72 -21.45 -14.61
C ASP A 213 -19.64 -21.56 -13.37
N ALA A 214 -20.59 -20.63 -13.22
CA ALA A 214 -21.59 -20.68 -12.16
C ALA A 214 -22.35 -22.01 -12.16
N LYS A 215 -22.82 -22.47 -13.31
CA LYS A 215 -23.52 -23.76 -13.42
C LYS A 215 -22.68 -24.93 -12.95
N ALA A 216 -21.39 -24.96 -13.33
CA ALA A 216 -20.49 -26.03 -12.91
C ALA A 216 -20.22 -26.00 -11.39
N VAL A 217 -19.96 -24.80 -10.82
CA VAL A 217 -19.70 -24.67 -9.39
C VAL A 217 -20.96 -24.99 -8.56
N LEU A 218 -22.11 -24.46 -8.97
CA LEU A 218 -23.35 -24.58 -8.20
C LEU A 218 -23.96 -25.98 -8.28
N SER A 219 -23.58 -26.80 -9.28
CA SER A 219 -23.96 -28.24 -9.29
C SER A 219 -23.41 -29.00 -8.07
N LEU A 220 -22.39 -28.46 -7.40
CA LEU A 220 -21.91 -29.02 -6.13
C LEU A 220 -22.87 -28.78 -4.96
N ALA A 221 -23.83 -27.88 -5.13
CA ALA A 221 -24.89 -27.59 -4.16
C ALA A 221 -26.26 -28.23 -4.55
N ASP A 222 -26.31 -29.08 -5.58
CA ASP A 222 -27.54 -29.72 -6.02
C ASP A 222 -28.19 -30.51 -4.88
N GLY A 223 -29.49 -30.30 -4.68
CA GLY A 223 -30.28 -30.95 -3.65
C GLY A 223 -30.19 -30.30 -2.24
N LEU A 224 -29.45 -29.21 -2.08
CA LEU A 224 -29.43 -28.48 -0.82
C LEU A 224 -30.64 -27.53 -0.72
N GLU A 225 -31.35 -27.58 0.42
CA GLU A 225 -32.57 -26.78 0.65
C GLU A 225 -32.28 -25.25 0.58
N ASN A 226 -31.20 -24.80 1.25
CA ASN A 226 -30.76 -23.42 1.14
C ASN A 226 -30.00 -23.22 -0.15
N ARG A 227 -30.58 -22.48 -1.08
CA ARG A 227 -29.98 -22.26 -2.41
C ARG A 227 -28.75 -21.34 -2.36
N PRO A 228 -27.68 -21.70 -3.10
CA PRO A 228 -26.45 -20.87 -3.17
C PRO A 228 -26.67 -19.59 -3.94
N PHE A 229 -25.79 -18.63 -3.75
CA PHE A 229 -25.71 -17.42 -4.58
C PHE A 229 -24.76 -17.61 -5.76
N ALA A 230 -25.08 -16.95 -6.88
CA ALA A 230 -24.16 -16.66 -7.97
C ALA A 230 -23.97 -15.14 -8.04
N VAL A 231 -22.80 -14.67 -7.69
CA VAL A 231 -22.50 -13.25 -7.62
C VAL A 231 -21.70 -12.82 -8.83
N VAL A 232 -22.29 -11.96 -9.67
CA VAL A 232 -21.59 -11.29 -10.75
C VAL A 232 -20.74 -10.17 -10.16
N ASP A 233 -19.43 -10.27 -10.31
CA ASP A 233 -18.49 -9.26 -9.82
C ASP A 233 -18.20 -8.16 -10.85
N ASP A 234 -17.24 -7.28 -10.62
CA ASP A 234 -16.90 -6.14 -11.49
C ASP A 234 -16.68 -6.55 -12.95
N GLY A 235 -17.00 -5.66 -13.86
CA GLY A 235 -16.74 -5.82 -15.30
C GLY A 235 -17.98 -6.00 -16.19
N TRP A 236 -19.18 -6.12 -15.63
CA TRP A 236 -20.42 -6.25 -16.39
C TRP A 236 -21.00 -4.91 -16.88
N GLN A 237 -20.83 -3.85 -16.09
CA GLN A 237 -21.47 -2.54 -16.23
C GLN A 237 -20.87 -1.70 -17.36
N ALA A 238 -21.70 -0.89 -18.00
CA ALA A 238 -21.26 0.16 -18.91
C ALA A 238 -20.41 1.23 -18.18
N ALA A 239 -19.62 1.98 -18.94
CA ALA A 239 -18.67 2.94 -18.36
C ALA A 239 -19.36 4.09 -17.62
N ASP A 240 -20.53 4.50 -18.07
CA ASP A 240 -21.25 5.70 -17.63
C ASP A 240 -22.52 5.42 -16.82
N THR A 241 -22.96 4.18 -16.76
CA THR A 241 -24.21 3.82 -16.07
C THR A 241 -24.16 2.43 -15.44
N TRP A 242 -24.88 2.24 -14.34
CA TRP A 242 -25.15 0.97 -13.71
C TRP A 242 -26.42 0.27 -14.23
N ARG A 243 -27.11 0.88 -15.19
CA ARG A 243 -28.37 0.37 -15.72
C ARG A 243 -28.22 -0.29 -17.08
N ASP A 244 -26.99 -0.33 -17.59
CA ASP A 244 -26.65 -0.96 -18.85
C ASP A 244 -25.36 -1.78 -18.73
N THR A 245 -25.12 -2.63 -19.72
CA THR A 245 -23.99 -3.54 -19.74
C THR A 245 -22.97 -3.16 -20.80
N ARG A 246 -21.71 -3.51 -20.56
CA ARG A 246 -20.66 -3.40 -21.59
C ARG A 246 -21.01 -4.29 -22.81
N PRO A 247 -20.67 -3.87 -24.03
CA PRO A 247 -20.96 -4.68 -25.23
C PRO A 247 -20.46 -6.13 -25.14
N ARG A 248 -19.28 -6.34 -24.55
CA ARG A 248 -18.71 -7.69 -24.40
C ARG A 248 -19.50 -8.59 -23.42
N TRP A 249 -20.26 -8.00 -22.51
CA TRP A 249 -21.05 -8.76 -21.54
C TRP A 249 -22.14 -9.58 -22.25
N GLY A 250 -22.81 -9.02 -23.24
CA GLY A 250 -23.64 -9.73 -24.22
C GLY A 250 -25.03 -10.11 -23.74
N MET A 251 -25.46 -9.70 -22.53
CA MET A 251 -26.80 -10.02 -22.00
C MET A 251 -27.27 -8.95 -21.03
N ALA A 252 -28.53 -8.60 -21.00
CA ALA A 252 -29.13 -7.71 -20.03
C ALA A 252 -29.13 -8.35 -18.62
N MET A 253 -28.97 -7.55 -17.56
CA MET A 253 -28.75 -8.06 -16.20
C MET A 253 -29.99 -8.71 -15.58
N ASP A 254 -31.20 -8.29 -15.97
CA ASP A 254 -32.44 -8.97 -15.61
C ASP A 254 -32.48 -10.41 -16.19
N LYS A 255 -32.00 -10.60 -17.43
CA LYS A 255 -31.91 -11.91 -18.07
C LYS A 255 -30.83 -12.79 -17.42
N VAL A 256 -29.73 -12.20 -16.97
CA VAL A 256 -28.69 -12.91 -16.18
C VAL A 256 -29.31 -13.41 -14.86
N ALA A 257 -30.05 -12.57 -14.16
CA ALA A 257 -30.74 -12.96 -12.93
C ALA A 257 -31.76 -14.08 -13.16
N ASP A 258 -32.55 -14.02 -14.29
CA ASP A 258 -33.46 -15.10 -14.70
C ASP A 258 -32.71 -16.43 -14.91
N ARG A 259 -31.55 -16.37 -15.59
CA ARG A 259 -30.72 -17.56 -15.85
C ARG A 259 -30.12 -18.15 -14.56
N ILE A 260 -29.72 -17.32 -13.63
CA ILE A 260 -29.23 -17.78 -12.32
C ILE A 260 -30.36 -18.49 -11.56
N ARG A 261 -31.55 -17.91 -11.51
CA ARG A 261 -32.72 -18.56 -10.89
C ARG A 261 -33.09 -19.90 -11.55
N ALA A 262 -32.92 -19.97 -12.86
CA ALA A 262 -33.15 -21.22 -13.62
C ALA A 262 -32.11 -22.32 -13.30
N MET A 263 -31.02 -22.00 -12.63
CA MET A 263 -30.02 -22.95 -12.10
C MET A 263 -30.30 -23.34 -10.64
N ASP A 264 -31.49 -23.03 -10.11
CA ASP A 264 -31.83 -23.18 -8.70
C ASP A 264 -30.87 -22.42 -7.75
N ALA A 265 -30.45 -21.21 -8.16
CA ALA A 265 -29.54 -20.35 -7.41
C ALA A 265 -30.13 -18.94 -7.24
N ARG A 266 -29.53 -18.18 -6.34
CA ARG A 266 -29.94 -16.81 -6.00
C ARG A 266 -29.02 -15.79 -6.68
N PRO A 267 -29.54 -14.75 -7.36
CA PRO A 267 -28.69 -13.76 -8.03
C PRO A 267 -28.03 -12.79 -7.04
N GLY A 268 -26.73 -12.59 -7.18
CA GLY A 268 -25.96 -11.55 -6.50
C GLY A 268 -25.26 -10.63 -7.50
N LEU A 269 -24.99 -9.40 -7.09
CA LEU A 269 -24.42 -8.38 -7.95
C LEU A 269 -23.42 -7.50 -7.21
N TRP A 270 -22.30 -7.24 -7.84
CA TRP A 270 -21.31 -6.25 -7.40
C TRP A 270 -21.69 -4.84 -7.86
N TYR A 271 -21.47 -3.86 -6.97
CA TYR A 271 -21.83 -2.47 -7.18
C TYR A 271 -20.86 -1.52 -6.51
N ARG A 272 -20.43 -0.49 -7.24
CA ARG A 272 -19.57 0.61 -6.77
C ARG A 272 -20.38 1.92 -6.76
N PRO A 273 -20.94 2.33 -5.62
CA PRO A 273 -21.93 3.41 -5.57
C PRO A 273 -21.36 4.81 -5.82
N LEU A 274 -20.09 5.07 -5.47
CA LEU A 274 -19.44 6.38 -5.59
C LEU A 274 -18.41 6.41 -6.73
N ARG A 275 -18.70 5.70 -7.82
CA ARG A 275 -17.82 5.73 -9.00
C ARG A 275 -17.49 7.18 -9.40
N ASP A 276 -16.24 7.39 -9.88
CA ASP A 276 -15.72 8.68 -10.32
C ASP A 276 -15.63 9.75 -9.21
N PHE A 277 -15.47 9.31 -7.96
CA PHE A 277 -15.29 10.19 -6.80
C PHE A 277 -16.40 11.24 -6.63
N ALA A 278 -17.62 10.86 -6.91
CA ALA A 278 -18.78 11.74 -6.77
C ALA A 278 -18.87 12.32 -5.35
N ASP A 279 -19.10 13.61 -5.25
CA ASP A 279 -19.30 14.30 -3.97
C ASP A 279 -20.58 13.78 -3.27
N PRO A 280 -20.46 12.99 -2.20
CA PRO A 280 -21.62 12.35 -1.56
C PRO A 280 -22.52 13.33 -0.80
N THR A 281 -22.13 14.62 -0.68
CA THR A 281 -22.98 15.66 -0.10
C THR A 281 -24.04 16.15 -1.08
N GLN A 282 -23.88 15.83 -2.37
CA GLN A 282 -24.83 16.23 -3.41
C GLN A 282 -26.07 15.33 -3.36
N PRO A 283 -27.29 15.91 -3.29
CA PRO A 283 -28.53 15.11 -3.26
C PRO A 283 -28.73 14.21 -4.47
N LEU A 284 -28.09 14.53 -5.59
CA LEU A 284 -28.14 13.73 -6.80
C LEU A 284 -27.44 12.36 -6.59
N VAL A 285 -26.32 12.33 -5.86
CA VAL A 285 -25.58 11.10 -5.59
C VAL A 285 -26.44 10.11 -4.81
N GLU A 286 -27.06 10.55 -3.72
CA GLU A 286 -27.95 9.67 -2.96
C GLU A 286 -29.14 9.17 -3.80
N ARG A 287 -29.78 10.08 -4.59
CA ARG A 287 -30.88 9.69 -5.49
C ARG A 287 -30.45 8.67 -6.54
N THR A 288 -29.25 8.83 -7.10
CA THR A 288 -28.69 7.90 -8.08
C THR A 288 -28.48 6.54 -7.45
N VAL A 289 -27.81 6.46 -6.29
CA VAL A 289 -27.57 5.21 -5.56
C VAL A 289 -28.88 4.50 -5.18
N ARG A 290 -29.87 5.23 -4.71
CA ARG A 290 -31.22 4.68 -4.44
C ARG A 290 -31.88 4.14 -5.71
N GLY A 291 -31.77 4.87 -6.80
CA GLY A 291 -32.33 4.47 -8.09
C GLY A 291 -31.66 3.23 -8.66
N ASP A 292 -30.35 3.12 -8.56
CA ASP A 292 -29.62 1.95 -9.05
C ASP A 292 -29.95 0.70 -8.24
N ILE A 293 -29.97 0.79 -6.91
CA ILE A 293 -30.34 -0.34 -6.03
C ILE A 293 -31.80 -0.77 -6.25
N ALA A 294 -32.72 0.19 -6.44
CA ALA A 294 -34.11 -0.13 -6.76
C ALA A 294 -34.21 -0.88 -8.10
N GLU A 295 -33.38 -0.51 -9.08
CA GLU A 295 -33.33 -1.17 -10.38
C GLU A 295 -32.76 -2.58 -10.26
N PHE A 296 -31.64 -2.78 -9.51
CA PHE A 296 -31.09 -4.13 -9.28
C PHE A 296 -32.08 -5.06 -8.58
N ARG A 297 -32.83 -4.51 -7.63
CA ARG A 297 -33.93 -5.23 -6.98
C ARG A 297 -35.05 -5.57 -7.97
N ARG A 298 -35.38 -4.66 -8.89
CA ARG A 298 -36.39 -4.90 -9.94
C ARG A 298 -35.93 -6.00 -10.92
N TRP A 299 -34.63 -6.09 -11.21
CA TRP A 299 -34.04 -7.19 -11.99
C TRP A 299 -34.07 -8.52 -11.24
N GLY A 300 -34.31 -8.49 -9.93
CA GLY A 300 -34.45 -9.66 -9.07
C GLY A 300 -33.16 -10.12 -8.40
N TYR A 301 -32.20 -9.23 -8.24
CA TYR A 301 -31.02 -9.50 -7.41
C TYR A 301 -31.38 -9.50 -5.93
N GLU A 302 -30.86 -10.50 -5.20
CA GLU A 302 -31.15 -10.76 -3.79
C GLU A 302 -29.95 -10.51 -2.88
N LEU A 303 -28.78 -10.21 -3.45
CA LEU A 303 -27.56 -9.86 -2.76
C LEU A 303 -26.80 -8.78 -3.54
N LEU A 304 -26.31 -7.76 -2.81
CA LEU A 304 -25.43 -6.71 -3.34
C LEU A 304 -24.10 -6.73 -2.61
N LYS A 305 -23.00 -6.90 -3.37
CA LYS A 305 -21.64 -6.70 -2.88
C LYS A 305 -21.26 -5.23 -3.15
N ILE A 306 -21.28 -4.41 -2.10
CA ILE A 306 -20.96 -2.98 -2.18
C ILE A 306 -19.45 -2.81 -1.99
N ASP A 307 -18.81 -2.22 -2.97
CA ASP A 307 -17.36 -2.10 -2.99
C ASP A 307 -16.87 -0.67 -3.27
N PHE A 308 -15.58 -0.41 -3.07
CA PHE A 308 -14.89 0.85 -3.31
C PHE A 308 -15.43 2.07 -2.55
N ILE A 309 -16.43 1.91 -1.69
CA ILE A 309 -17.10 3.05 -1.08
C ILE A 309 -16.14 3.89 -0.23
N THR A 310 -15.28 3.27 0.55
CA THR A 310 -14.28 3.97 1.35
C THR A 310 -13.23 4.63 0.46
N TYR A 311 -12.71 3.90 -0.52
CA TYR A 311 -11.73 4.43 -1.46
C TYR A 311 -12.26 5.65 -2.22
N ASP A 312 -13.50 5.58 -2.70
CA ASP A 312 -14.06 6.63 -3.55
C ASP A 312 -14.25 7.95 -2.83
N TRP A 313 -14.65 7.95 -1.55
CA TRP A 313 -14.78 9.21 -0.82
C TRP A 313 -13.50 9.60 -0.07
N ALA A 314 -12.71 8.63 0.41
CA ALA A 314 -11.46 8.89 1.14
C ALA A 314 -10.25 9.03 0.22
N LYS A 315 -10.35 8.65 -1.06
CA LYS A 315 -9.27 8.65 -2.06
C LYS A 315 -8.01 7.88 -1.61
N THR A 316 -8.18 6.92 -0.73
CA THR A 316 -7.11 6.08 -0.22
C THR A 316 -7.65 4.71 0.18
N TRP A 317 -6.85 3.69 -0.06
CA TRP A 317 -7.07 2.38 0.53
C TRP A 317 -6.59 2.41 1.98
N ASN A 318 -7.35 1.73 2.84
CA ASN A 318 -6.93 1.56 4.22
C ASN A 318 -6.44 2.86 4.87
N PRO A 319 -7.32 3.76 5.29
CA PRO A 319 -6.93 4.95 6.04
C PRO A 319 -6.32 4.62 7.42
N ARG A 320 -5.89 3.38 7.62
CA ARG A 320 -5.32 2.83 8.84
C ARG A 320 -4.12 3.61 9.33
N GLY A 321 -4.13 3.94 10.61
CA GLY A 321 -3.05 4.68 11.25
C GLY A 321 -3.01 6.16 10.92
N GLN A 322 -3.94 6.65 10.10
CA GLN A 322 -4.13 8.09 9.87
C GLN A 322 -5.22 8.61 10.81
N SER A 323 -4.88 9.65 11.52
CA SER A 323 -5.86 10.43 12.25
C SER A 323 -5.58 11.90 11.97
N PRO A 324 -6.58 12.62 11.49
CA PRO A 324 -7.92 12.19 11.16
C PRO A 324 -7.96 11.30 9.90
N VAL A 325 -9.01 10.50 9.78
CA VAL A 325 -9.22 9.54 8.67
C VAL A 325 -9.34 10.22 7.32
N VAL A 326 -9.85 11.43 7.31
CA VAL A 326 -10.12 12.17 6.09
C VAL A 326 -8.87 12.90 5.63
N ARG A 327 -8.47 12.68 4.38
CA ARG A 327 -7.34 13.38 3.75
C ARG A 327 -7.61 14.89 3.66
N ASP A 328 -6.56 15.68 3.57
CA ASP A 328 -6.66 17.15 3.52
C ASP A 328 -7.08 17.69 2.13
N ASP A 329 -7.18 16.84 1.12
CA ASP A 329 -7.53 17.19 -0.26
C ASP A 329 -8.98 16.82 -0.66
N ILE A 330 -9.82 16.36 0.27
CA ILE A 330 -11.23 16.03 0.01
C ILE A 330 -12.10 17.28 0.18
N LEU A 331 -12.40 17.94 -0.92
CA LEU A 331 -13.22 19.14 -0.94
C LEU A 331 -14.66 18.81 -1.32
N TRP A 332 -15.54 18.74 -0.33
CA TRP A 332 -16.98 18.60 -0.55
C TRP A 332 -17.67 19.95 -0.57
N THR A 333 -18.74 20.05 -1.33
CA THR A 333 -19.52 21.29 -1.43
C THR A 333 -20.41 21.51 -0.22
N GLY A 334 -20.93 20.44 0.40
CA GLY A 334 -21.76 20.51 1.60
C GLY A 334 -20.93 20.44 2.88
N ARG A 335 -21.01 21.48 3.73
CA ARG A 335 -20.22 21.55 4.97
C ARG A 335 -21.06 21.51 6.25
N SER A 336 -22.38 21.36 6.15
CA SER A 336 -23.27 21.36 7.31
C SER A 336 -23.37 20.03 8.05
N ARG A 337 -22.83 18.95 7.47
CA ARG A 337 -22.79 17.61 8.04
C ARG A 337 -21.36 17.11 8.07
N THR A 338 -21.01 16.32 9.10
CA THR A 338 -19.71 15.65 9.18
C THR A 338 -19.57 14.60 8.10
N THR A 339 -18.31 14.20 7.80
CA THR A 339 -18.05 13.07 6.90
C THR A 339 -18.77 11.80 7.35
N ALA A 340 -18.80 11.54 8.66
CA ALA A 340 -19.51 10.39 9.22
C ALA A 340 -21.02 10.47 8.98
N GLU A 341 -21.66 11.62 9.22
CA GLU A 341 -23.10 11.82 8.95
C GLU A 341 -23.44 11.61 7.46
N VAL A 342 -22.56 12.05 6.56
CA VAL A 342 -22.75 11.90 5.11
C VAL A 342 -22.63 10.43 4.70
N VAL A 343 -21.54 9.78 5.09
CA VAL A 343 -21.27 8.37 4.72
C VAL A 343 -22.33 7.44 5.36
N LEU A 344 -22.64 7.66 6.61
CA LEU A 344 -23.69 6.88 7.31
C LEU A 344 -25.07 7.13 6.68
N GLY A 345 -25.38 8.35 6.28
CA GLY A 345 -26.59 8.69 5.53
C GLY A 345 -26.69 7.88 4.23
N LEU A 346 -25.58 7.75 3.50
CA LEU A 346 -25.52 6.96 2.30
C LEU A 346 -25.73 5.45 2.57
N TYR A 347 -25.17 4.90 3.66
CA TYR A 347 -25.39 3.49 4.04
C TYR A 347 -26.85 3.23 4.40
N ARG A 348 -27.49 4.15 5.12
CA ARG A 348 -28.94 4.09 5.41
C ARG A 348 -29.76 4.15 4.13
N ALA A 349 -29.42 5.05 3.22
CA ALA A 349 -30.06 5.17 1.92
C ALA A 349 -29.97 3.88 1.09
N MET A 350 -28.78 3.23 1.08
CA MET A 350 -28.60 1.93 0.43
C MET A 350 -29.45 0.83 1.08
N ARG A 351 -29.47 0.80 2.41
CA ARG A 351 -30.28 -0.19 3.15
C ARG A 351 -31.76 -0.03 2.89
N GLU A 352 -32.25 1.20 2.93
CA GLU A 352 -33.65 1.50 2.66
C GLU A 352 -34.05 1.12 1.23
N ALA A 353 -33.22 1.45 0.24
CA ALA A 353 -33.46 1.11 -1.15
C ALA A 353 -33.44 -0.41 -1.40
N ALA A 354 -32.52 -1.13 -0.77
CA ALA A 354 -32.43 -2.60 -0.84
C ALA A 354 -33.63 -3.29 -0.15
N GLY A 355 -34.21 -2.63 0.87
CA GLY A 355 -35.29 -3.22 1.67
C GLY A 355 -34.81 -4.50 2.39
N ASP A 356 -35.71 -5.24 2.98
CA ASP A 356 -35.36 -6.46 3.75
C ASP A 356 -35.15 -7.70 2.87
N GLY A 357 -35.51 -7.62 1.57
CA GLY A 357 -35.40 -8.74 0.62
C GLY A 357 -34.02 -8.94 0.02
N VAL A 358 -33.14 -7.96 0.14
CA VAL A 358 -31.81 -7.98 -0.47
C VAL A 358 -30.74 -7.90 0.62
N ALA A 359 -29.87 -8.90 0.70
CA ALA A 359 -28.71 -8.88 1.58
C ALA A 359 -27.62 -7.93 1.03
N ILE A 360 -26.90 -7.26 1.94
CA ILE A 360 -25.78 -6.41 1.58
C ILE A 360 -24.49 -6.98 2.18
N ILE A 361 -23.49 -7.16 1.33
CA ILE A 361 -22.10 -7.39 1.73
C ILE A 361 -21.34 -6.07 1.58
N GLY A 362 -20.80 -5.53 2.68
CA GLY A 362 -19.85 -4.43 2.65
C GLY A 362 -18.45 -4.97 2.35
N CYS A 363 -17.96 -4.78 1.13
CA CYS A 363 -16.62 -5.23 0.75
C CYS A 363 -15.57 -4.19 1.13
N ASN A 364 -15.65 -2.98 0.59
CA ASN A 364 -14.81 -1.86 0.95
C ASN A 364 -15.67 -0.76 1.61
N ALA A 365 -16.08 -1.02 2.83
CA ALA A 365 -17.01 -0.18 3.59
C ALA A 365 -16.53 -0.02 5.04
N ILE A 366 -16.82 1.13 5.63
CA ILE A 366 -16.56 1.39 7.05
C ILE A 366 -17.41 0.41 7.88
N ASP A 367 -16.75 -0.49 8.57
CA ASP A 367 -17.40 -1.60 9.28
C ASP A 367 -18.30 -1.14 10.42
N HIS A 368 -17.89 -0.12 11.15
CA HIS A 368 -18.64 0.44 12.29
C HIS A 368 -19.94 1.17 11.86
N PHE A 369 -19.97 1.68 10.62
CA PHE A 369 -21.20 2.22 10.04
C PHE A 369 -22.08 1.12 9.44
N ALA A 370 -21.47 0.05 8.91
CA ALA A 370 -22.19 -1.08 8.36
C ALA A 370 -22.92 -1.89 9.44
N ALA A 371 -22.37 -1.92 10.66
CA ALA A 371 -22.94 -2.65 11.78
C ALA A 371 -24.38 -2.23 12.08
N GLY A 372 -25.32 -3.20 12.07
CA GLY A 372 -26.76 -2.96 12.20
C GLY A 372 -27.48 -2.54 10.92
N LEU A 373 -26.75 -2.24 9.82
CA LEU A 373 -27.32 -1.88 8.51
C LEU A 373 -27.10 -2.96 7.46
N PHE A 374 -25.91 -3.55 7.40
CA PHE A 374 -25.56 -4.60 6.46
C PHE A 374 -25.56 -5.96 7.14
N GLU A 375 -25.95 -6.98 6.42
CA GLU A 375 -25.98 -8.34 6.91
C GLU A 375 -24.57 -8.94 7.04
N VAL A 376 -23.67 -8.57 6.12
CA VAL A 376 -22.35 -9.17 5.97
C VAL A 376 -21.29 -8.10 5.77
N GLN A 377 -20.11 -8.32 6.33
CA GLN A 377 -18.97 -7.41 6.16
C GLN A 377 -17.69 -8.21 5.89
N ARG A 378 -16.93 -7.76 4.89
CA ARG A 378 -15.61 -8.27 4.52
C ARG A 378 -14.60 -8.02 5.65
N THR A 379 -13.78 -9.02 5.97
CA THR A 379 -12.81 -8.94 7.06
C THR A 379 -11.42 -8.49 6.60
N GLY A 380 -10.94 -9.02 5.51
CA GLY A 380 -9.59 -8.78 4.97
C GLY A 380 -9.58 -8.37 3.52
N ASP A 381 -8.38 -8.10 3.01
CA ASP A 381 -8.14 -7.85 1.59
C ASP A 381 -8.32 -9.14 0.78
N ASP A 382 -8.12 -9.07 -0.51
CA ASP A 382 -8.41 -10.13 -1.47
C ASP A 382 -7.64 -11.42 -1.22
N THR A 383 -8.34 -12.54 -1.22
CA THR A 383 -7.79 -13.91 -1.04
C THR A 383 -7.78 -14.65 -2.37
N SER A 384 -7.06 -14.12 -3.35
CA SER A 384 -7.12 -14.54 -4.75
C SER A 384 -6.82 -16.02 -5.03
N GLY A 385 -6.15 -16.71 -4.10
CA GLY A 385 -5.67 -18.09 -4.31
C GLY A 385 -4.42 -18.18 -5.20
N CYS A 386 -3.82 -17.04 -5.54
CA CYS A 386 -2.60 -17.00 -6.35
C CYS A 386 -1.33 -17.15 -5.51
N ASP A 387 -1.39 -16.73 -4.26
CA ASP A 387 -0.30 -16.80 -3.28
C ASP A 387 -0.85 -17.18 -1.92
N TRP A 388 -0.20 -18.17 -1.29
CA TRP A 388 -0.65 -18.65 0.02
C TRP A 388 -0.38 -17.64 1.14
N SER A 389 0.74 -16.95 1.12
CA SER A 389 1.06 -16.03 2.20
C SER A 389 0.13 -14.83 2.20
N LEU A 390 -0.30 -14.37 1.02
CA LEU A 390 -1.36 -13.36 0.89
C LEU A 390 -2.70 -13.92 1.41
N THR A 391 -3.09 -15.11 0.96
CA THR A 391 -4.33 -15.76 1.39
C THR A 391 -4.34 -15.97 2.91
N ALA A 392 -3.23 -16.42 3.51
CA ALA A 392 -3.12 -16.63 4.96
C ALA A 392 -3.27 -15.32 5.76
N LYS A 393 -2.75 -14.22 5.22
CA LYS A 393 -2.79 -12.88 5.81
C LYS A 393 -4.16 -12.21 5.67
N CYS A 394 -4.74 -12.25 4.48
CA CYS A 394 -6.03 -11.60 4.20
C CYS A 394 -7.22 -12.47 4.62
N GLY A 395 -7.05 -13.78 4.65
CA GLY A 395 -8.03 -14.76 5.08
C GLY A 395 -7.90 -15.15 6.57
N PRO A 396 -7.12 -16.18 6.91
CA PRO A 396 -7.02 -16.68 8.29
C PRO A 396 -6.66 -15.66 9.35
N ASN A 397 -5.71 -14.74 9.07
CA ASN A 397 -5.38 -13.65 9.99
C ASN A 397 -6.58 -12.72 10.18
N ALA A 398 -7.09 -12.15 9.09
CA ALA A 398 -8.17 -11.16 9.17
C ALA A 398 -9.46 -11.77 9.73
N LEU A 399 -9.82 -12.97 9.30
CA LEU A 399 -10.99 -13.69 9.84
C LEU A 399 -10.85 -13.93 11.33
N GLY A 400 -9.67 -14.39 11.79
CA GLY A 400 -9.41 -14.67 13.19
C GLY A 400 -9.36 -13.41 14.06
N MET A 401 -8.63 -12.40 13.63
CA MET A 401 -8.49 -11.17 14.39
C MET A 401 -9.81 -10.41 14.51
N ARG A 402 -10.73 -10.57 13.57
CA ARG A 402 -12.07 -9.95 13.60
C ARG A 402 -13.21 -10.90 14.01
N ALA A 403 -12.90 -12.13 14.42
CA ALA A 403 -13.92 -13.12 14.79
C ALA A 403 -14.91 -12.66 15.87
N HIS A 404 -14.52 -11.75 16.74
CA HIS A 404 -15.38 -11.15 17.77
C HIS A 404 -16.50 -10.27 17.21
N HIS A 405 -16.39 -9.79 15.96
CA HIS A 405 -17.46 -9.06 15.26
C HIS A 405 -18.58 -9.96 14.76
N HIS A 406 -18.27 -11.27 14.54
CA HIS A 406 -19.24 -12.20 13.99
C HIS A 406 -20.47 -12.38 14.89
N GLY A 407 -21.66 -12.15 14.35
CA GLY A 407 -22.92 -12.23 15.08
C GLY A 407 -23.15 -11.15 16.15
N THR A 408 -22.20 -10.21 16.31
CA THR A 408 -22.30 -9.08 17.23
C THR A 408 -22.48 -7.74 16.49
N PHE A 409 -21.89 -7.60 15.32
CA PHE A 409 -22.03 -6.47 14.40
C PHE A 409 -22.78 -6.90 13.13
N TYR A 410 -22.29 -7.95 12.51
CA TYR A 410 -22.73 -8.51 11.23
C TYR A 410 -22.23 -9.96 11.12
N GLN A 411 -22.56 -10.66 10.04
CA GLN A 411 -21.88 -11.88 9.66
C GLN A 411 -20.57 -11.56 8.94
N GLN A 412 -19.49 -12.29 9.26
CA GLN A 412 -18.20 -12.09 8.60
C GLN A 412 -18.20 -12.65 7.17
N ASP A 413 -17.45 -11.98 6.30
CA ASP A 413 -17.04 -12.47 4.99
C ASP A 413 -15.51 -12.56 4.95
N GLY A 414 -14.97 -13.76 4.91
CA GLY A 414 -13.53 -14.02 4.76
C GLY A 414 -13.06 -13.97 3.32
N ASP A 415 -13.88 -13.48 2.40
CA ASP A 415 -13.68 -13.52 0.96
C ASP A 415 -13.85 -14.93 0.34
N CYS A 416 -13.49 -15.04 -0.93
CA CYS A 416 -13.59 -16.27 -1.68
C CYS A 416 -12.41 -17.22 -1.40
N ALA A 417 -12.67 -18.52 -1.47
CA ALA A 417 -11.59 -19.44 -1.80
C ALA A 417 -11.30 -19.31 -3.30
N GLY A 418 -10.18 -18.67 -3.63
CA GLY A 418 -9.73 -18.48 -5.01
C GLY A 418 -9.09 -19.74 -5.55
N LEU A 419 -9.74 -20.38 -6.53
CA LEU A 419 -9.31 -21.65 -7.12
C LEU A 419 -9.06 -21.53 -8.63
N SER A 420 -8.78 -20.32 -9.09
CA SER A 420 -8.72 -20.00 -10.52
C SER A 420 -7.36 -20.24 -11.16
N HIS A 421 -6.32 -20.44 -10.35
CA HIS A 421 -4.94 -20.61 -10.80
C HIS A 421 -4.44 -21.99 -10.38
N ALA A 422 -4.53 -22.96 -11.28
CA ALA A 422 -4.04 -24.30 -11.01
C ALA A 422 -2.56 -24.30 -10.59
N GLY A 423 -2.29 -24.86 -9.41
CA GLY A 423 -0.94 -25.02 -8.88
C GLY A 423 -0.29 -23.76 -8.28
N ALA A 424 -0.96 -22.61 -8.25
CA ALA A 424 -0.42 -21.41 -7.61
C ALA A 424 -0.42 -21.53 -6.08
N VAL A 425 -1.48 -22.11 -5.52
CA VAL A 425 -1.56 -22.49 -4.11
C VAL A 425 -1.81 -24.00 -4.04
N ASP A 426 -0.95 -24.73 -3.33
CA ASP A 426 -1.11 -26.18 -3.15
C ASP A 426 -2.48 -26.53 -2.59
N TRP A 427 -3.13 -27.55 -3.15
CA TRP A 427 -4.47 -27.95 -2.74
C TRP A 427 -4.64 -28.17 -1.23
N PRO A 428 -3.69 -28.78 -0.48
CA PRO A 428 -3.81 -28.94 0.96
C PRO A 428 -4.04 -27.62 1.70
N LYS A 429 -3.45 -26.52 1.25
CA LYS A 429 -3.63 -25.18 1.83
C LYS A 429 -4.99 -24.61 1.48
N ASN A 430 -5.39 -24.71 0.22
CA ASN A 430 -6.75 -24.34 -0.20
C ASN A 430 -7.82 -25.16 0.54
N ALA A 431 -7.59 -26.45 0.74
CA ALA A 431 -8.52 -27.32 1.48
C ALA A 431 -8.64 -26.90 2.95
N MET A 432 -7.55 -26.49 3.60
CA MET A 432 -7.60 -25.93 4.96
C MET A 432 -8.44 -24.65 5.02
N TRP A 433 -8.21 -23.74 4.05
CA TRP A 433 -8.94 -22.49 3.98
C TRP A 433 -10.44 -22.71 3.72
N ILE A 434 -10.79 -23.56 2.78
CA ILE A 434 -12.16 -23.99 2.48
C ILE A 434 -12.83 -24.62 3.72
N ASP A 435 -12.11 -25.48 4.45
CA ASP A 435 -12.66 -26.12 5.65
C ASP A 435 -12.95 -25.08 6.74
N LEU A 436 -12.04 -24.16 7.01
CA LEU A 436 -12.27 -23.09 7.99
C LEU A 436 -13.42 -22.17 7.55
N LEU A 437 -13.40 -21.65 6.32
CA LEU A 437 -14.47 -20.77 5.80
C LEU A 437 -15.84 -21.41 5.92
N SER A 438 -16.00 -22.66 5.47
CA SER A 438 -17.29 -23.38 5.52
C SER A 438 -17.80 -23.68 6.94
N ARG A 439 -16.90 -23.60 7.94
CA ARG A 439 -17.21 -23.82 9.37
C ARG A 439 -17.25 -22.54 10.19
N SER A 440 -16.86 -21.43 9.61
CA SER A 440 -16.72 -20.17 10.37
C SER A 440 -18.03 -19.56 10.84
N GLY A 441 -19.13 -19.98 10.23
CA GLY A 441 -20.44 -19.32 10.39
C GLY A 441 -20.60 -18.10 9.50
N GLY A 442 -19.52 -17.64 8.87
CA GLY A 442 -19.49 -16.52 7.94
C GLY A 442 -20.02 -16.84 6.54
N ALA A 443 -19.97 -15.86 5.66
CA ALA A 443 -20.24 -16.07 4.24
C ALA A 443 -19.17 -16.99 3.63
N PHE A 444 -19.56 -17.85 2.72
CA PHE A 444 -18.65 -18.78 2.05
C PHE A 444 -18.79 -18.73 0.54
N PHE A 445 -17.82 -18.15 -0.12
CA PHE A 445 -17.78 -18.09 -1.58
C PHE A 445 -16.53 -18.79 -2.13
N VAL A 446 -16.68 -19.32 -3.35
CA VAL A 446 -15.57 -19.82 -4.15
C VAL A 446 -15.52 -19.10 -5.48
N SER A 447 -14.31 -18.89 -5.97
CA SER A 447 -14.03 -18.40 -7.32
C SER A 447 -13.24 -19.47 -8.04
N TRP A 448 -13.88 -20.17 -8.98
CA TRP A 448 -13.35 -21.36 -9.61
C TRP A 448 -13.70 -21.41 -11.09
N ARG A 449 -12.74 -21.80 -11.94
CA ARG A 449 -12.99 -22.21 -13.33
C ARG A 449 -13.25 -23.70 -13.38
N ARG A 450 -14.32 -24.12 -14.04
CA ARG A 450 -14.79 -25.50 -14.09
C ARG A 450 -13.77 -26.56 -14.52
N GLU A 451 -12.70 -26.13 -15.25
CA GLU A 451 -11.68 -27.04 -15.78
C GLU A 451 -10.50 -27.34 -14.84
N LEU A 452 -10.44 -26.69 -13.66
CA LEU A 452 -9.22 -26.64 -12.86
C LEU A 452 -9.13 -27.66 -11.72
N LEU A 453 -10.25 -28.21 -11.26
CA LEU A 453 -10.29 -29.13 -10.11
C LEU A 453 -10.53 -30.57 -10.55
N ASP A 454 -9.82 -31.50 -9.93
CA ASP A 454 -10.10 -32.91 -10.09
C ASP A 454 -11.36 -33.36 -9.31
N TRP A 455 -11.79 -34.59 -9.53
CA TRP A 455 -12.99 -35.12 -8.89
C TRP A 455 -12.88 -35.14 -7.35
N GLY A 456 -11.71 -35.53 -6.81
CA GLY A 456 -11.51 -35.59 -5.36
C GLY A 456 -11.53 -34.22 -4.69
N GLU A 457 -11.05 -33.20 -5.38
CA GLU A 457 -11.08 -31.80 -4.94
C GLU A 457 -12.52 -31.24 -5.00
N GLN A 458 -13.27 -31.57 -6.05
CA GLN A 458 -14.68 -31.22 -6.16
C GLN A 458 -15.53 -31.84 -5.06
N GLU A 459 -15.29 -33.11 -4.65
CA GLU A 459 -16.01 -33.76 -3.54
C GLU A 459 -15.76 -33.05 -2.20
N LYS A 460 -14.52 -32.60 -1.94
CA LYS A 460 -14.22 -31.80 -0.74
C LYS A 460 -14.97 -30.46 -0.77
N LEU A 461 -15.05 -29.84 -1.93
CA LEU A 461 -15.80 -28.60 -2.12
C LEU A 461 -17.32 -28.83 -1.96
N ARG A 462 -17.87 -29.94 -2.48
CA ARG A 462 -19.25 -30.36 -2.26
C ARG A 462 -19.57 -30.48 -0.77
N ALA A 463 -18.68 -31.14 0.00
CA ALA A 463 -18.83 -31.26 1.43
C ALA A 463 -18.78 -29.90 2.15
N ALA A 464 -17.97 -28.94 1.66
CA ALA A 464 -17.92 -27.58 2.18
C ALA A 464 -19.21 -26.80 1.89
N PHE A 465 -19.78 -26.90 0.68
CA PHE A 465 -21.08 -26.33 0.36
C PHE A 465 -22.21 -26.91 1.24
N ALA A 466 -22.23 -28.21 1.42
CA ALA A 466 -23.21 -28.87 2.30
C ALA A 466 -23.13 -28.33 3.75
N ARG A 467 -21.93 -28.11 4.27
CA ARG A 467 -21.77 -27.48 5.59
C ARG A 467 -22.23 -26.02 5.61
N ALA A 468 -21.76 -25.24 4.65
CA ALA A 468 -22.06 -23.81 4.60
C ALA A 468 -23.51 -23.49 4.30
N SER A 469 -24.27 -24.44 3.72
CA SER A 469 -25.71 -24.28 3.47
C SER A 469 -26.56 -24.29 4.75
N HIS A 470 -26.01 -24.79 5.86
CA HIS A 470 -26.68 -24.82 7.15
C HIS A 470 -26.07 -23.77 8.12
N PRO A 471 -26.87 -23.23 9.06
CA PRO A 471 -26.33 -22.34 10.09
C PRO A 471 -25.20 -23.04 10.85
N GLN A 472 -24.02 -22.37 10.86
CA GLN A 472 -22.87 -22.80 11.64
C GLN A 472 -22.71 -21.88 12.84
N PRO A 473 -22.34 -22.38 14.02
CA PRO A 473 -21.89 -21.52 15.11
C PRO A 473 -20.67 -20.71 14.68
N ALA A 474 -20.54 -19.50 15.24
CA ALA A 474 -19.33 -18.68 15.01
C ALA A 474 -18.09 -19.45 15.44
N ALA A 475 -17.09 -19.53 14.56
CA ALA A 475 -15.82 -20.11 14.92
C ALA A 475 -15.04 -19.18 15.86
N GLU A 476 -14.42 -19.76 16.89
CA GLU A 476 -13.63 -19.05 17.89
C GLU A 476 -12.16 -19.38 17.74
N PRO A 477 -11.27 -18.37 17.51
CA PRO A 477 -9.83 -18.59 17.51
C PRO A 477 -9.33 -18.79 18.95
N LEU A 478 -8.77 -19.96 19.25
CA LEU A 478 -8.34 -20.34 20.61
C LEU A 478 -6.96 -19.81 20.99
N ASP A 479 -6.17 -19.43 20.01
CA ASP A 479 -4.82 -18.83 20.16
C ASP A 479 -4.79 -17.37 19.68
N TRP A 480 -5.90 -16.66 19.84
CA TRP A 480 -6.16 -15.31 19.37
C TRP A 480 -5.15 -14.27 19.86
N THR A 481 -4.63 -14.43 21.05
CA THR A 481 -3.62 -13.55 21.65
C THR A 481 -2.18 -14.01 21.41
N GLU A 482 -2.01 -15.25 20.94
CA GLU A 482 -0.71 -15.89 20.80
C GLU A 482 -0.15 -15.77 19.37
N ARG A 483 -1.04 -15.76 18.35
CA ARG A 483 -0.69 -15.81 16.94
C ARG A 483 -1.45 -14.77 16.14
N THR A 484 -0.80 -14.17 15.19
CA THR A 484 -1.45 -13.24 14.24
C THR A 484 -2.39 -13.98 13.29
N SER A 485 -2.00 -15.17 12.81
CA SER A 485 -2.91 -16.08 12.09
C SER A 485 -3.24 -17.28 12.98
N PRO A 486 -4.41 -17.30 13.64
CA PRO A 486 -4.74 -18.35 14.56
C PRO A 486 -4.76 -19.74 13.90
N GLU A 487 -4.09 -20.70 14.53
CA GLU A 487 -4.03 -22.10 14.09
C GLU A 487 -5.05 -22.98 14.80
N ARG A 488 -5.39 -22.64 16.04
CA ARG A 488 -6.33 -23.41 16.87
C ARG A 488 -7.69 -22.76 16.89
N TRP A 489 -8.70 -23.49 16.49
CA TRP A 489 -10.06 -22.99 16.33
C TRP A 489 -11.06 -23.91 17.00
N ARG A 490 -12.12 -23.35 17.56
CA ARG A 490 -13.31 -24.06 17.95
C ARG A 490 -14.41 -23.82 16.93
N CYS A 491 -14.77 -24.86 16.16
CA CYS A 491 -15.77 -24.80 15.11
C CYS A 491 -16.93 -25.78 15.48
N GLY A 492 -18.14 -25.29 15.71
CA GLY A 492 -19.29 -26.14 16.01
C GLY A 492 -19.09 -27.05 17.24
N GLY A 493 -18.32 -26.62 18.24
CA GLY A 493 -17.98 -27.41 19.44
C GLY A 493 -16.73 -28.30 19.27
N GLU A 494 -16.20 -28.48 18.07
CA GLU A 494 -14.98 -29.25 17.80
C GLU A 494 -13.76 -28.35 17.79
N ASN A 495 -12.67 -28.80 18.40
CA ASN A 495 -11.37 -28.14 18.29
C ASN A 495 -10.66 -28.61 17.02
N ARG A 496 -10.24 -27.66 16.21
CA ARG A 496 -9.49 -27.89 14.98
C ARG A 496 -8.18 -27.16 15.00
N ARG A 497 -7.20 -27.72 14.29
CA ARG A 497 -5.90 -27.09 14.08
C ARG A 497 -5.62 -27.02 12.58
N TYR A 498 -5.21 -25.84 12.15
CA TYR A 498 -4.76 -25.57 10.80
C TYR A 498 -3.31 -25.10 10.85
N ASP A 499 -2.43 -25.87 10.26
CA ASP A 499 -1.01 -25.49 10.15
C ASP A 499 -0.83 -24.65 8.88
N TRP A 500 -1.13 -23.37 8.99
CA TRP A 500 -1.09 -22.44 7.84
C TRP A 500 0.28 -22.34 7.20
N PHE A 501 1.32 -22.55 8.00
CA PHE A 501 2.73 -22.38 7.61
C PHE A 501 3.53 -23.67 7.78
N ALA A 502 2.88 -24.82 7.62
CA ALA A 502 3.55 -26.13 7.66
C ALA A 502 4.78 -26.08 6.77
N ARG A 503 5.93 -26.27 7.38
CA ARG A 503 7.20 -26.26 6.65
C ARG A 503 7.31 -27.55 5.84
N ASN A 504 7.64 -27.41 4.56
CA ASN A 504 8.13 -28.55 3.80
C ASN A 504 9.40 -29.12 4.48
N PRO A 505 9.59 -30.44 4.48
CA PRO A 505 10.54 -31.13 5.37
C PRO A 505 12.02 -30.87 5.11
N ALA A 506 12.40 -30.06 4.13
CA ALA A 506 13.77 -29.60 3.97
C ALA A 506 13.79 -28.15 3.59
N PRO A 507 14.37 -27.23 4.39
CA PRO A 507 14.61 -25.88 3.94
C PRO A 507 15.50 -25.92 2.70
N LEU A 508 15.06 -25.29 1.61
CA LEU A 508 15.90 -25.08 0.44
C LEU A 508 17.12 -24.26 0.86
N PRO A 509 18.28 -24.49 0.24
CA PRO A 509 19.45 -23.69 0.55
C PRO A 509 19.18 -22.21 0.26
N GLU A 510 19.65 -21.37 1.15
CA GLU A 510 19.53 -19.92 1.00
C GLU A 510 20.44 -19.42 -0.14
N THR A 511 19.89 -18.65 -1.06
CA THR A 511 20.66 -17.95 -2.10
C THR A 511 21.05 -16.58 -1.57
N ARG A 512 22.34 -16.30 -1.46
CA ARG A 512 22.88 -15.02 -0.98
C ARG A 512 23.68 -14.33 -2.07
N PHE A 513 23.40 -13.06 -2.29
CA PHE A 513 24.14 -12.28 -3.28
C PHE A 513 24.29 -10.84 -2.87
N LEU A 514 25.32 -10.23 -3.43
CA LEU A 514 25.62 -8.82 -3.28
C LEU A 514 25.11 -8.07 -4.50
N VAL A 515 24.47 -6.92 -4.29
CA VAL A 515 24.11 -6.01 -5.38
C VAL A 515 24.92 -4.72 -5.23
N ILE A 516 25.61 -4.34 -6.30
CA ILE A 516 26.42 -3.12 -6.40
C ILE A 516 25.85 -2.29 -7.55
N GLY A 517 25.50 -1.05 -7.29
CA GLY A 517 25.09 -0.08 -8.31
C GLY A 517 26.29 0.53 -9.02
N ASP A 518 26.03 1.41 -9.86
CA ASP A 518 26.84 2.28 -10.69
C ASP A 518 28.29 2.48 -10.20
N VAL A 519 29.25 1.78 -10.82
CA VAL A 519 30.66 1.78 -10.40
C VAL A 519 31.49 2.83 -11.15
N HIS A 520 31.26 2.95 -12.46
CA HIS A 520 31.89 3.93 -13.33
C HIS A 520 33.44 3.92 -13.30
N TYR A 521 34.06 2.76 -13.53
CA TYR A 521 35.51 2.74 -13.71
C TYR A 521 35.93 3.65 -14.86
N CYS A 522 36.81 4.59 -14.57
CA CYS A 522 37.36 5.49 -15.56
C CYS A 522 38.79 5.88 -15.19
N ASN A 523 39.55 6.40 -16.14
CA ASN A 523 40.92 6.90 -15.90
C ASN A 523 40.94 8.30 -15.28
N ILE A 524 39.76 8.83 -14.88
CA ILE A 524 39.65 10.18 -14.33
C ILE A 524 39.16 10.05 -12.90
N GLU A 525 39.84 10.72 -12.00
CA GLU A 525 39.42 10.84 -10.60
C GLU A 525 38.12 11.67 -10.54
N ASP A 526 37.09 11.09 -9.95
CA ASP A 526 35.86 11.80 -9.64
C ASP A 526 35.91 12.37 -8.24
N ASN A 527 35.77 13.68 -8.13
CA ASN A 527 35.82 14.41 -6.86
C ASN A 527 37.06 14.12 -6.01
N GLY A 528 38.17 13.74 -6.66
CA GLY A 528 39.42 13.41 -5.98
C GLY A 528 39.42 12.07 -5.26
N ASP A 529 38.50 11.16 -5.61
CA ASP A 529 38.40 9.81 -5.05
C ASP A 529 38.31 8.76 -6.17
N PRO A 530 39.42 8.09 -6.49
CA PRO A 530 39.46 7.08 -7.55
C PRO A 530 38.46 5.94 -7.29
N THR A 531 37.82 5.46 -8.34
CA THR A 531 36.84 4.36 -8.29
C THR A 531 37.45 3.10 -7.67
N GLU A 532 38.71 2.81 -7.94
CA GLU A 532 39.44 1.69 -7.32
C GLU A 532 39.44 1.77 -5.80
N ALA A 533 39.73 2.93 -5.24
CA ALA A 533 39.76 3.14 -3.79
C ALA A 533 38.38 2.98 -3.15
N ARG A 534 37.31 3.38 -3.85
CA ARG A 534 35.92 3.16 -3.40
C ARG A 534 35.57 1.66 -3.35
N MET A 535 35.88 0.95 -4.42
CA MET A 535 35.65 -0.50 -4.48
C MET A 535 36.50 -1.26 -3.48
N GLU A 536 37.74 -0.82 -3.20
CA GLU A 536 38.57 -1.38 -2.13
C GLU A 536 37.96 -1.14 -0.74
N ARG A 537 37.43 0.05 -0.47
CA ARG A 537 36.73 0.34 0.78
C ARG A 537 35.50 -0.55 0.95
N LEU A 538 34.71 -0.74 -0.11
CA LEU A 538 33.55 -1.62 -0.10
C LEU A 538 33.97 -3.06 0.26
N VAL A 539 34.99 -3.60 -0.42
CA VAL A 539 35.46 -4.96 -0.15
C VAL A 539 36.07 -5.09 1.25
N ALA A 540 36.78 -4.08 1.72
CA ALA A 540 37.29 -4.04 3.09
C ALA A 540 36.13 -4.05 4.12
N ASP A 541 35.06 -3.31 3.86
CA ASP A 541 33.88 -3.29 4.72
C ASP A 541 33.15 -4.63 4.74
N LEU A 542 32.96 -5.27 3.58
CA LEU A 542 32.41 -6.62 3.49
C LEU A 542 33.19 -7.63 4.33
N LYS A 543 34.51 -7.58 4.25
CA LYS A 543 35.40 -8.46 5.05
C LYS A 543 35.29 -8.14 6.54
N LYS A 544 35.30 -6.88 6.90
CA LYS A 544 35.17 -6.43 8.30
C LYS A 544 33.84 -6.85 8.93
N LYS A 545 32.74 -6.78 8.18
CA LYS A 545 31.41 -7.20 8.62
C LYS A 545 31.19 -8.70 8.56
N GLY A 546 32.09 -9.46 7.91
CA GLY A 546 31.95 -10.90 7.71
C GLY A 546 30.76 -11.26 6.82
N GLU A 547 30.45 -10.41 5.83
CA GLU A 547 29.31 -10.63 4.94
C GLU A 547 29.52 -11.89 4.10
N ARG A 548 28.45 -12.68 4.02
CA ARG A 548 28.40 -13.91 3.23
C ARG A 548 27.58 -13.70 1.98
N TYR A 549 28.15 -14.02 0.83
CA TYR A 549 27.46 -14.01 -0.46
C TYR A 549 28.09 -15.07 -1.38
N ASP A 550 27.30 -15.58 -2.31
CA ASP A 550 27.70 -16.63 -3.24
C ASP A 550 28.23 -16.04 -4.55
N PHE A 551 27.67 -14.90 -4.97
CA PHE A 551 28.04 -14.16 -6.16
C PHE A 551 27.72 -12.67 -6.01
N VAL A 552 28.22 -11.88 -6.96
CA VAL A 552 28.00 -10.43 -7.03
C VAL A 552 27.15 -10.12 -8.26
N ILE A 553 26.13 -9.28 -8.08
CA ILE A 553 25.38 -8.66 -9.17
C ILE A 553 25.76 -7.19 -9.22
N GLN A 554 26.18 -6.73 -10.38
CA GLN A 554 26.40 -5.31 -10.65
C GLN A 554 25.34 -4.83 -11.66
N VAL A 555 24.62 -3.79 -11.32
CA VAL A 555 23.41 -3.37 -12.04
C VAL A 555 23.67 -2.35 -13.15
N GLY A 556 24.81 -2.43 -13.82
CA GLY A 556 25.16 -1.61 -14.98
C GLY A 556 26.00 -0.39 -14.64
N ASP A 557 26.48 0.30 -15.66
CA ASP A 557 27.46 1.38 -15.57
C ASP A 557 28.73 0.94 -14.83
N LEU A 558 29.30 -0.18 -15.30
CA LEU A 558 30.57 -0.67 -14.77
C LEU A 558 31.73 0.24 -15.20
N VAL A 559 31.70 0.75 -16.43
CA VAL A 559 32.67 1.70 -16.99
C VAL A 559 32.00 3.03 -17.35
N ASN A 560 32.78 4.01 -17.76
CA ASN A 560 32.30 5.36 -18.07
C ASN A 560 32.60 5.77 -19.53
N CYS A 561 32.28 4.92 -20.48
CA CYS A 561 32.53 5.15 -21.91
C CYS A 561 31.60 6.19 -22.55
N GLN A 562 30.63 6.75 -21.86
CA GLN A 562 29.69 7.70 -22.44
C GLN A 562 30.36 9.03 -22.78
N THR A 563 30.16 9.49 -24.01
CA THR A 563 30.83 10.66 -24.57
C THR A 563 30.15 11.99 -24.26
N GLY A 564 29.02 11.99 -23.54
CA GLY A 564 28.23 13.22 -23.36
C GLY A 564 28.91 14.33 -22.54
N TYR A 565 29.88 14.00 -21.71
CA TYR A 565 30.56 14.92 -20.80
C TYR A 565 32.05 15.05 -21.07
N VAL A 566 32.67 14.04 -21.65
CA VAL A 566 34.09 14.05 -22.05
C VAL A 566 34.20 13.36 -23.39
N ALA A 567 34.88 13.96 -24.34
CA ALA A 567 35.14 13.35 -25.65
C ALA A 567 36.13 12.20 -25.48
N ARG A 568 35.59 10.97 -25.33
CA ARG A 568 36.38 9.77 -25.20
C ARG A 568 36.56 9.07 -26.55
N SER A 569 37.73 8.55 -26.77
CA SER A 569 38.00 7.70 -27.94
C SER A 569 37.56 6.28 -27.69
N MET A 570 37.32 5.52 -28.75
CA MET A 570 37.06 4.08 -28.68
C MET A 570 38.22 3.33 -28.00
N ALA A 571 39.45 3.80 -28.17
CA ALA A 571 40.63 3.19 -27.56
C ALA A 571 40.60 3.35 -26.01
N GLU A 572 40.20 4.51 -25.53
CA GLU A 572 40.02 4.77 -24.10
C GLU A 572 38.92 3.89 -23.53
N CYS A 573 37.78 3.77 -24.18
CA CYS A 573 36.69 2.89 -23.73
C CYS A 573 37.12 1.41 -23.68
N HIS A 574 37.91 0.96 -24.66
CA HIS A 574 38.50 -0.40 -24.59
C HIS A 574 39.51 -0.54 -23.43
N ALA A 575 40.25 0.52 -23.09
CA ALA A 575 41.14 0.49 -21.92
C ALA A 575 40.39 0.43 -20.61
N GLU A 576 39.33 1.22 -20.47
CA GLU A 576 38.44 1.21 -19.26
C GLU A 576 37.82 -0.16 -19.04
N TRP A 577 37.28 -0.78 -20.08
CA TRP A 577 36.71 -2.13 -19.97
C TRP A 577 37.77 -3.16 -19.52
N ARG A 578 38.97 -3.13 -20.09
CA ARG A 578 40.05 -4.03 -19.65
C ARG A 578 40.42 -3.82 -18.20
N HIS A 579 40.53 -2.54 -17.81
CA HIS A 579 40.85 -2.14 -16.45
C HIS A 579 39.77 -2.61 -15.48
N ALA A 580 38.51 -2.27 -15.73
CA ALA A 580 37.38 -2.65 -14.91
C ALA A 580 37.28 -4.18 -14.70
N ILE A 581 37.43 -4.96 -15.77
CA ILE A 581 37.43 -6.41 -15.68
C ILE A 581 38.59 -6.92 -14.82
N ALA A 582 39.78 -6.36 -14.96
CA ALA A 582 40.94 -6.72 -14.15
C ALA A 582 40.69 -6.42 -12.67
N GLU A 583 40.17 -5.25 -12.37
CA GLU A 583 39.89 -4.81 -10.99
C GLU A 583 38.78 -5.63 -10.32
N VAL A 584 37.66 -5.89 -10.97
CA VAL A 584 36.61 -6.70 -10.36
C VAL A 584 37.08 -8.14 -10.10
N LYS A 585 37.93 -8.70 -10.97
CA LYS A 585 38.52 -10.02 -10.75
C LYS A 585 39.59 -10.04 -9.65
N ARG A 586 40.32 -8.93 -9.49
CA ARG A 586 41.24 -8.75 -8.35
C ARG A 586 40.48 -8.66 -7.01
N LEU A 587 39.35 -7.96 -6.99
CA LEU A 587 38.57 -7.72 -5.77
C LEU A 587 37.66 -8.91 -5.40
N PHE A 588 37.14 -9.63 -6.38
CA PHE A 588 36.24 -10.78 -6.22
C PHE A 588 36.77 -12.02 -6.95
N PRO A 589 37.99 -12.54 -6.58
CA PRO A 589 38.66 -13.58 -7.37
C PRO A 589 37.89 -14.90 -7.39
N ASP A 590 37.21 -15.24 -6.30
CA ASP A 590 36.58 -16.56 -6.07
C ASP A 590 35.03 -16.51 -6.20
N LYS A 591 34.50 -15.43 -6.66
CA LYS A 591 33.05 -15.25 -6.79
C LYS A 591 32.65 -14.88 -8.21
N PRO A 592 31.59 -15.48 -8.76
CA PRO A 592 31.02 -14.98 -10.00
C PRO A 592 30.63 -13.50 -9.86
N PHE A 593 31.05 -12.70 -10.82
CA PHE A 593 30.70 -11.28 -10.91
C PHE A 593 29.83 -11.07 -12.14
N LEU A 594 28.53 -10.97 -11.92
CA LEU A 594 27.52 -10.88 -12.97
C LEU A 594 27.08 -9.44 -13.14
N THR A 595 27.16 -8.92 -14.34
CA THR A 595 26.76 -7.54 -14.62
C THR A 595 25.81 -7.46 -15.81
N THR A 596 25.06 -6.37 -15.91
CA THR A 596 24.29 -5.97 -17.09
C THR A 596 24.86 -4.67 -17.63
N PRO A 597 24.88 -4.42 -18.96
CA PRO A 597 25.35 -3.14 -19.45
C PRO A 597 24.40 -1.99 -19.10
N GLY A 598 24.97 -0.88 -18.61
CA GLY A 598 24.28 0.39 -18.45
C GLY A 598 24.55 1.35 -19.63
N ASN A 599 24.01 2.57 -19.54
CA ASN A 599 24.17 3.53 -20.63
C ASN A 599 25.60 4.06 -20.78
N HIS A 600 26.40 4.08 -19.70
CA HIS A 600 27.81 4.43 -19.73
C HIS A 600 28.73 3.33 -20.25
N ASP A 601 28.26 2.10 -20.32
CA ASP A 601 29.02 0.95 -20.81
C ASP A 601 29.13 0.90 -22.34
N TRP A 602 28.29 1.70 -23.04
CA TRP A 602 28.25 1.78 -24.48
C TRP A 602 28.99 3.00 -25.00
N TYR A 603 29.91 2.80 -25.91
CA TYR A 603 30.62 3.89 -26.54
C TYR A 603 29.66 4.81 -27.33
N GLY A 604 29.70 6.12 -27.01
CA GLY A 604 28.99 7.13 -27.78
C GLY A 604 27.47 7.07 -27.78
N GLY A 605 26.85 6.35 -26.84
CA GLY A 605 25.40 6.20 -26.85
C GLY A 605 24.87 5.55 -28.16
N GLY A 606 25.76 4.97 -28.95
CA GLY A 606 25.51 4.56 -30.34
C GLY A 606 24.61 3.33 -30.46
N SER A 607 24.21 3.09 -31.72
CA SER A 607 23.51 1.84 -32.07
C SER A 607 24.35 0.60 -31.76
N TRP A 608 23.77 -0.58 -31.82
CA TRP A 608 24.49 -1.85 -31.74
C TRP A 608 25.69 -1.93 -32.69
N GLN A 609 25.57 -1.27 -33.85
CA GLN A 609 26.63 -1.18 -34.85
C GLN A 609 27.73 -0.18 -34.45
N GLY A 610 27.37 0.96 -33.84
CA GLY A 610 28.31 2.01 -33.44
C GLY A 610 28.91 1.84 -32.05
N GLY A 611 28.06 1.58 -31.02
CA GLY A 611 28.50 1.43 -29.65
C GLY A 611 28.76 0.00 -29.20
N GLY A 612 28.24 -0.97 -29.93
CA GLY A 612 28.37 -2.38 -29.64
C GLY A 612 29.76 -3.03 -29.68
N PRO A 613 30.79 -2.46 -30.34
CA PRO A 613 32.14 -3.09 -30.36
C PRO A 613 32.72 -3.31 -28.97
N CYS A 614 32.56 -2.39 -28.02
CA CYS A 614 33.06 -2.56 -26.66
C CYS A 614 32.30 -3.69 -25.94
N ILE A 615 30.97 -3.72 -26.08
CA ILE A 615 30.14 -4.77 -25.49
C ILE A 615 30.50 -6.15 -26.07
N ARG A 616 30.61 -6.27 -27.39
CA ARG A 616 31.01 -7.54 -28.05
C ARG A 616 32.42 -7.99 -27.71
N ARG A 617 33.35 -7.05 -27.56
CA ARG A 617 34.78 -7.36 -27.36
C ARG A 617 35.14 -7.65 -25.90
N HIS A 618 34.44 -7.00 -24.95
CA HIS A 618 34.80 -7.08 -23.53
C HIS A 618 33.72 -7.68 -22.67
N TYR A 619 32.51 -7.13 -22.70
CA TYR A 619 31.41 -7.55 -21.84
C TYR A 619 30.98 -9.00 -22.12
N ILE A 620 30.63 -9.32 -23.36
CA ILE A 620 30.15 -10.67 -23.71
C ILE A 620 31.18 -11.75 -23.33
N PRO A 621 32.48 -11.66 -23.73
CA PRO A 621 33.47 -12.68 -23.33
C PRO A 621 33.70 -12.70 -21.82
N PHE A 622 33.54 -11.58 -21.12
CA PHE A 622 33.64 -11.57 -19.67
C PHE A 622 32.49 -12.35 -19.04
N MET A 623 31.22 -12.10 -19.44
CA MET A 623 30.08 -12.84 -18.93
C MET A 623 30.11 -14.33 -19.29
N GLU A 624 30.54 -14.68 -20.49
CA GLU A 624 30.72 -16.08 -20.90
C GLU A 624 31.68 -16.85 -19.96
N ARG A 625 32.76 -16.15 -19.52
CA ARG A 625 33.69 -16.74 -18.53
C ARG A 625 33.08 -16.89 -17.15
N GLU A 626 32.37 -15.85 -16.70
CA GLU A 626 31.73 -15.88 -15.38
C GLU A 626 30.58 -16.90 -15.28
N LEU A 627 29.88 -17.13 -16.39
CA LEU A 627 28.78 -18.09 -16.48
C LEU A 627 29.25 -19.52 -16.84
N GLY A 628 30.43 -19.65 -17.43
CA GLY A 628 30.87 -20.92 -18.01
C GLY A 628 29.99 -21.37 -19.19
N ALA A 629 29.30 -20.46 -19.87
CA ALA A 629 28.34 -20.73 -20.94
C ALA A 629 28.35 -19.63 -22.03
N PRO A 630 28.16 -20.02 -23.33
CA PRO A 630 28.15 -19.02 -24.41
C PRO A 630 26.86 -18.16 -24.37
N LEU A 631 27.02 -16.88 -24.66
CA LEU A 631 25.91 -15.89 -24.82
C LEU A 631 25.46 -15.73 -26.27
N ASN A 632 26.10 -16.44 -27.21
CA ASN A 632 25.78 -16.35 -28.64
C ASN A 632 25.80 -14.92 -29.20
N GLY A 633 26.65 -14.08 -28.65
CA GLY A 633 26.79 -12.69 -29.06
C GLY A 633 25.73 -11.74 -28.58
N LEU A 634 24.78 -12.18 -27.75
CA LEU A 634 23.71 -11.35 -27.21
C LEU A 634 23.98 -10.97 -25.75
N PRO A 635 23.81 -9.70 -25.37
CA PRO A 635 24.02 -9.24 -24.00
C PRO A 635 22.77 -9.51 -23.11
N PHE A 636 22.19 -10.67 -23.24
CA PHE A 636 21.08 -11.17 -22.46
C PHE A 636 21.39 -12.58 -21.99
N PHE A 637 21.15 -12.86 -20.72
CA PHE A 637 21.36 -14.20 -20.19
C PHE A 637 20.48 -14.48 -18.97
N THR A 638 20.39 -15.76 -18.64
CA THR A 638 19.79 -16.21 -17.39
C THR A 638 20.85 -16.90 -16.54
N PHE A 639 20.74 -16.75 -15.24
CA PHE A 639 21.58 -17.40 -14.25
C PHE A 639 20.70 -18.04 -13.20
N ARG A 640 21.01 -19.27 -12.82
CA ARG A 640 20.24 -19.96 -11.78
C ARG A 640 21.12 -20.20 -10.56
N ALA A 641 20.64 -19.79 -9.40
CA ALA A 641 21.22 -20.13 -8.11
C ALA A 641 20.16 -20.80 -7.26
N ASN A 642 20.39 -22.06 -6.89
CA ASN A 642 19.42 -22.90 -6.18
C ASN A 642 18.06 -22.94 -6.90
N ASP A 643 17.00 -22.48 -6.25
CA ASP A 643 15.65 -22.39 -6.77
C ASP A 643 15.26 -21.00 -7.30
N VAL A 644 16.21 -20.08 -7.37
CA VAL A 644 16.02 -18.71 -7.88
C VAL A 644 16.56 -18.59 -9.29
N LEU A 645 15.75 -18.10 -10.22
CA LEU A 645 16.17 -17.75 -11.57
C LEU A 645 16.41 -16.25 -11.65
N PHE A 646 17.58 -15.85 -12.14
CA PHE A 646 17.94 -14.48 -12.46
C PHE A 646 17.89 -14.27 -13.96
N ILE A 647 17.29 -13.17 -14.41
CA ILE A 647 17.21 -12.73 -15.80
C ILE A 647 17.96 -11.42 -15.93
N PHE A 648 19.07 -11.42 -16.66
CA PHE A 648 19.85 -10.22 -16.92
C PHE A 648 19.45 -9.62 -18.26
N LEU A 649 19.00 -8.37 -18.21
CA LEU A 649 18.47 -7.62 -19.34
C LEU A 649 19.45 -6.55 -19.78
N ASN A 650 19.63 -6.44 -21.06
CA ASN A 650 20.31 -5.28 -21.64
C ASN A 650 19.28 -4.32 -22.26
N HIS A 651 18.92 -3.27 -21.54
CA HIS A 651 17.91 -2.33 -22.01
C HIS A 651 18.35 -1.56 -23.28
N LEU A 652 19.63 -1.18 -23.37
CA LEU A 652 20.16 -0.50 -24.56
C LEU A 652 20.21 -1.38 -25.80
N GLY A 653 20.32 -2.70 -25.59
CA GLY A 653 20.15 -3.65 -26.68
C GLY A 653 18.73 -3.64 -27.23
N MET A 654 17.76 -3.32 -26.40
CA MET A 654 16.35 -3.25 -26.78
C MET A 654 16.04 -2.01 -27.61
N GLU A 655 16.62 -0.87 -27.28
CA GLU A 655 16.50 0.34 -28.10
C GLU A 655 17.31 0.29 -29.40
N LYS A 656 18.37 -0.51 -29.44
CA LYS A 656 19.37 -0.46 -30.52
C LYS A 656 19.31 -1.63 -31.49
N GLY A 657 18.13 -2.18 -31.67
CA GLY A 657 17.85 -3.17 -32.71
C GLY A 657 17.92 -4.62 -32.23
N LEU A 658 18.11 -4.88 -30.92
CA LEU A 658 18.04 -6.22 -30.33
C LEU A 658 16.68 -6.51 -29.65
N ASP A 659 15.76 -5.61 -29.73
CA ASP A 659 14.50 -5.65 -28.98
C ASP A 659 13.73 -6.96 -29.19
N ILE A 660 13.50 -7.36 -30.42
CA ILE A 660 12.69 -8.56 -30.73
C ILE A 660 13.31 -9.82 -30.14
N GLU A 661 14.62 -10.01 -30.30
CA GLU A 661 15.29 -11.22 -29.83
C GLU A 661 15.38 -11.26 -28.29
N CYS A 662 15.71 -10.13 -27.65
CA CYS A 662 15.73 -10.03 -26.20
C CYS A 662 14.34 -10.24 -25.60
N ARG A 663 13.27 -9.70 -26.20
CA ARG A 663 11.88 -9.95 -25.76
C ARG A 663 11.46 -11.40 -25.90
N LYS A 664 11.85 -12.05 -27.00
CA LYS A 664 11.58 -13.50 -27.16
C LYS A 664 12.28 -14.31 -26.08
N MET A 665 13.54 -13.99 -25.77
CA MET A 665 14.31 -14.65 -24.74
C MET A 665 13.68 -14.39 -23.36
N LEU A 666 13.28 -13.17 -23.04
CA LEU A 666 12.59 -12.81 -21.81
C LEU A 666 11.30 -13.61 -21.64
N ARG A 667 10.41 -13.58 -22.63
CA ARG A 667 9.14 -14.34 -22.59
C ARG A 667 9.37 -15.84 -22.40
N LYS A 668 10.37 -16.40 -23.09
CA LYS A 668 10.74 -17.79 -22.92
C LYS A 668 11.26 -18.10 -21.52
N ALA A 669 12.11 -17.24 -20.96
CA ALA A 669 12.66 -17.41 -19.62
C ALA A 669 11.57 -17.36 -18.56
N LEU A 670 10.65 -16.38 -18.64
CA LEU A 670 9.52 -16.24 -17.72
C LEU A 670 8.56 -17.44 -17.82
N ALA A 671 8.17 -17.85 -19.03
CA ALA A 671 7.29 -19.00 -19.23
C ALA A 671 7.95 -20.32 -18.76
N THR A 672 9.26 -20.48 -18.97
CA THR A 672 10.01 -21.65 -18.46
C THR A 672 10.01 -21.66 -16.94
N ALA A 673 10.25 -20.51 -16.31
CA ALA A 673 10.24 -20.40 -14.85
C ALA A 673 8.86 -20.70 -14.26
N ASP A 674 7.81 -20.16 -14.86
CA ASP A 674 6.43 -20.38 -14.39
C ASP A 674 6.02 -21.86 -14.45
N SER A 675 6.52 -22.61 -15.45
CA SER A 675 6.24 -24.03 -15.63
C SER A 675 7.18 -24.97 -14.87
N ASP A 676 8.35 -24.52 -14.44
CA ASP A 676 9.36 -25.34 -13.74
C ASP A 676 9.11 -25.35 -12.23
N PRO A 677 8.64 -26.47 -11.62
CA PRO A 677 8.38 -26.54 -10.18
C PRO A 677 9.64 -26.40 -9.31
N SER A 678 10.83 -26.57 -9.89
CA SER A 678 12.11 -26.42 -9.19
C SER A 678 12.57 -24.96 -9.08
N ILE A 679 11.87 -24.02 -9.74
CA ILE A 679 12.08 -22.59 -9.62
C ILE A 679 10.99 -22.01 -8.72
N SER A 680 11.38 -21.42 -7.60
CA SER A 680 10.44 -20.82 -6.64
C SER A 680 10.13 -19.36 -6.96
N ARG A 681 11.12 -18.64 -7.52
CA ARG A 681 10.99 -17.21 -7.83
C ARG A 681 11.90 -16.77 -8.96
N VAL A 682 11.59 -15.65 -9.55
CA VAL A 682 12.38 -15.03 -10.60
C VAL A 682 12.74 -13.61 -10.17
N PHE A 683 14.03 -13.29 -10.32
CA PHE A 683 14.54 -11.94 -10.21
C PHE A 683 15.00 -11.45 -11.58
N ALA A 684 14.75 -10.20 -11.91
CA ALA A 684 15.35 -9.57 -13.07
C ALA A 684 16.37 -8.52 -12.65
N VAL A 685 17.39 -8.36 -13.48
CA VAL A 685 18.48 -7.40 -13.28
C VAL A 685 18.64 -6.61 -14.56
N SER A 686 18.61 -5.29 -14.43
CA SER A 686 18.90 -4.38 -15.52
C SER A 686 19.45 -3.07 -14.97
N HIS A 687 20.00 -2.24 -15.84
CA HIS A 687 20.52 -0.97 -15.40
C HIS A 687 19.42 0.06 -15.10
N PRO A 688 18.54 0.43 -16.03
CA PRO A 688 17.46 1.34 -15.69
C PRO A 688 16.34 0.63 -14.96
N GLU A 689 15.60 1.40 -14.24
CA GLU A 689 14.42 0.95 -13.52
C GLU A 689 13.31 0.43 -14.47
N LEU A 690 12.49 -0.48 -13.99
CA LEU A 690 11.35 -1.03 -14.72
C LEU A 690 10.18 -0.03 -14.79
N TRP A 691 10.01 0.77 -13.77
CA TRP A 691 9.10 1.92 -13.72
C TRP A 691 9.78 3.09 -13.02
N ASN A 692 9.38 4.30 -13.38
CA ASN A 692 9.98 5.50 -12.82
C ASN A 692 9.84 5.54 -11.30
N VAL A 693 10.94 5.73 -10.63
CA VAL A 693 11.01 6.01 -9.20
C VAL A 693 10.98 7.51 -8.92
N ASP A 694 11.34 8.30 -9.89
CA ASP A 694 11.01 9.72 -9.94
C ASP A 694 10.04 9.99 -11.09
N TYR A 695 9.22 11.02 -10.97
CA TYR A 695 8.14 11.31 -11.93
C TYR A 695 8.59 11.67 -13.34
N PHE A 696 9.90 11.82 -13.60
CA PHE A 696 10.40 12.46 -14.81
C PHE A 696 11.48 11.72 -15.54
N ARG A 697 11.86 10.55 -15.05
CA ARG A 697 12.73 9.72 -15.84
C ARG A 697 11.91 8.86 -16.75
N PHE A 698 12.25 8.96 -18.03
CA PHE A 698 11.84 7.98 -18.99
C PHE A 698 12.43 6.63 -18.60
N ASN A 699 11.56 5.67 -18.39
CA ASN A 699 11.99 4.32 -18.14
C ASN A 699 12.03 3.56 -19.46
N GLU A 700 13.22 3.31 -19.93
CA GLU A 700 13.46 2.60 -21.19
C GLU A 700 13.01 1.14 -21.14
N ASN A 701 12.82 0.58 -19.94
CA ASN A 701 12.33 -0.78 -19.75
C ASN A 701 10.81 -0.88 -19.48
N ALA A 702 10.11 0.21 -19.37
CA ALA A 702 8.67 0.18 -19.09
C ALA A 702 7.86 -0.53 -20.20
N THR A 703 8.38 -0.59 -21.42
CA THR A 703 7.80 -1.40 -22.50
C THR A 703 7.82 -2.90 -22.22
N LEU A 704 8.61 -3.35 -21.23
CA LEU A 704 8.69 -4.72 -20.76
C LEU A 704 7.77 -5.01 -19.58
N LEU A 705 7.22 -3.97 -18.97
CA LEU A 705 6.38 -4.09 -17.80
C LEU A 705 5.24 -5.11 -18.00
N PRO A 706 4.52 -5.16 -19.14
CA PRO A 706 3.48 -6.15 -19.36
C PRO A 706 3.95 -7.61 -19.26
N GLU A 707 5.16 -7.92 -19.73
CA GLU A 707 5.72 -9.26 -19.63
C GLU A 707 5.97 -9.69 -18.18
N PHE A 708 6.49 -8.78 -17.36
CA PHE A 708 6.71 -9.01 -15.95
C PHE A 708 5.40 -9.05 -15.16
N MET A 709 4.45 -8.19 -15.50
CA MET A 709 3.11 -8.18 -14.86
C MET A 709 2.35 -9.49 -15.11
N ALA A 710 2.61 -10.16 -16.25
CA ALA A 710 1.96 -11.41 -16.61
C ALA A 710 2.68 -12.67 -16.08
N ALA A 711 3.85 -12.55 -15.45
CA ALA A 711 4.62 -13.68 -14.94
C ALA A 711 4.26 -14.01 -13.48
N HIS A 712 4.03 -15.30 -13.19
CA HIS A 712 3.55 -15.75 -11.88
C HIS A 712 4.64 -15.76 -10.80
N LYS A 713 5.86 -16.15 -11.17
CA LYS A 713 6.98 -16.30 -10.23
C LYS A 713 7.90 -15.10 -10.19
N PHE A 714 7.62 -14.09 -10.99
CA PHE A 714 8.41 -12.88 -10.98
C PHE A 714 8.17 -12.09 -9.69
N ASP A 715 9.24 -11.84 -8.93
CA ASP A 715 9.14 -11.29 -7.57
C ASP A 715 9.80 -9.93 -7.44
N ALA A 716 11.02 -9.75 -7.96
CA ALA A 716 11.74 -8.50 -7.81
C ALA A 716 12.61 -8.15 -9.02
N TYR A 717 12.77 -6.85 -9.22
CA TYR A 717 13.60 -6.22 -10.25
C TYR A 717 14.68 -5.37 -9.58
N PHE A 718 15.93 -5.65 -9.90
CA PHE A 718 17.09 -4.92 -9.39
C PHE A 718 17.63 -3.97 -10.45
N SER A 719 17.85 -2.71 -10.09
CA SER A 719 18.34 -1.67 -10.99
C SER A 719 19.33 -0.72 -10.33
N GLY A 720 20.06 0.02 -11.15
CA GLY A 720 20.90 1.15 -10.78
C GLY A 720 20.38 2.44 -11.40
N HIS A 721 21.25 3.13 -12.17
CA HIS A 721 20.94 4.25 -13.05
C HIS A 721 20.50 5.54 -12.36
N VAL A 722 19.61 5.44 -11.38
CA VAL A 722 19.06 6.61 -10.66
C VAL A 722 19.94 7.06 -9.49
N HIS A 723 21.01 6.32 -9.18
CA HIS A 723 21.93 6.60 -8.07
C HIS A 723 21.21 6.81 -6.73
N MET A 724 20.14 6.09 -6.50
CA MET A 724 19.34 6.14 -5.27
C MET A 724 19.10 4.73 -4.73
N ASN A 725 19.04 4.62 -3.41
CA ASN A 725 18.63 3.39 -2.75
C ASN A 725 17.14 3.50 -2.43
N ASN A 726 16.32 2.72 -3.11
CA ASN A 726 14.89 2.69 -2.81
C ASN A 726 14.27 1.32 -3.05
N VAL A 727 13.12 1.11 -2.42
CA VAL A 727 12.27 -0.05 -2.63
C VAL A 727 10.86 0.44 -2.93
N THR A 728 10.39 0.10 -4.12
CA THR A 728 9.03 0.42 -4.56
C THR A 728 8.31 -0.85 -4.98
N ALA A 729 6.99 -0.83 -5.01
CA ALA A 729 6.18 -1.95 -5.48
C ALA A 729 4.97 -1.48 -6.26
N ARG A 730 4.57 -2.32 -7.23
CA ARG A 730 3.30 -2.21 -7.99
C ARG A 730 2.56 -3.53 -7.95
N LYS A 731 1.26 -3.51 -8.18
CA LYS A 731 0.48 -4.75 -8.34
C LYS A 731 0.67 -5.31 -9.75
N ASN A 732 0.95 -6.61 -9.86
CA ASN A 732 0.93 -7.32 -11.13
C ASN A 732 -0.51 -7.71 -11.55
N ASP A 733 -0.65 -8.39 -12.70
CA ASP A 733 -1.95 -8.81 -13.24
C ASP A 733 -2.71 -9.81 -12.34
N TYR A 734 -2.01 -10.45 -11.42
CA TYR A 734 -2.56 -11.41 -10.45
C TYR A 734 -2.82 -10.79 -9.08
N GLY A 735 -2.60 -9.49 -8.93
CA GLY A 735 -2.72 -8.79 -7.66
C GLY A 735 -1.49 -8.88 -6.75
N PHE A 736 -0.37 -9.41 -7.26
CA PHE A 736 0.89 -9.56 -6.52
C PHE A 736 1.68 -8.26 -6.48
N ALA A 737 2.44 -8.05 -5.41
CA ALA A 737 3.45 -7.02 -5.39
C ALA A 737 4.65 -7.45 -6.21
N LEU A 738 4.86 -6.74 -7.27
CA LEU A 738 6.08 -6.74 -8.01
C LEU A 738 6.96 -5.65 -7.42
N ARG A 739 8.17 -6.02 -6.99
CA ARG A 739 9.07 -5.10 -6.29
C ARG A 739 10.17 -4.62 -7.20
N GLN A 740 10.52 -3.36 -7.05
CA GLN A 740 11.70 -2.78 -7.69
C GLN A 740 12.64 -2.29 -6.61
N ILE A 741 13.90 -2.70 -6.69
CA ILE A 741 14.96 -2.38 -5.77
C ILE A 741 16.03 -1.64 -6.56
N CYS A 742 16.19 -0.34 -6.30
CA CYS A 742 17.25 0.45 -6.87
C CYS A 742 18.42 0.50 -5.91
N ALA A 743 19.64 0.28 -6.42
CA ALA A 743 20.88 0.33 -5.68
C ALA A 743 21.71 1.54 -6.13
N ALA A 744 21.99 2.48 -5.22
CA ALA A 744 22.77 3.68 -5.50
C ALA A 744 24.23 3.39 -5.85
N GLY A 745 24.79 2.34 -5.28
CA GLY A 745 26.16 1.92 -5.54
C GLY A 745 27.21 2.75 -4.84
N VAL A 746 28.42 2.70 -5.44
CA VAL A 746 29.62 3.33 -4.88
C VAL A 746 29.93 4.70 -5.47
N TRP A 747 29.06 5.20 -6.35
CA TRP A 747 29.23 6.53 -6.93
C TRP A 747 28.95 7.60 -5.88
N PRO A 748 29.91 8.43 -5.48
CA PRO A 748 29.68 9.46 -4.47
C PRO A 748 28.84 10.61 -5.04
N PRO A 749 28.13 11.34 -4.18
CA PRO A 749 27.52 12.58 -4.57
C PRO A 749 28.58 13.53 -5.11
N CYS A 750 28.25 14.22 -6.19
CA CYS A 750 29.12 15.21 -6.78
C CYS A 750 29.32 16.38 -5.78
N LYS A 751 30.51 16.56 -5.27
CA LYS A 751 30.83 17.67 -4.35
C LYS A 751 30.58 19.06 -4.95
N GLU A 752 30.64 19.15 -6.29
CA GLU A 752 30.43 20.40 -7.03
C GLU A 752 28.94 20.73 -7.22
N SER A 753 28.08 19.77 -7.10
CA SER A 753 26.62 19.92 -7.26
C SER A 753 25.87 18.99 -6.31
N PRO A 754 25.94 19.20 -5.00
CA PRO A 754 25.27 18.35 -4.02
C PRO A 754 23.74 18.31 -4.25
N GLU A 755 23.19 19.34 -4.86
CA GLU A 755 21.80 19.39 -5.27
C GLU A 755 21.39 18.36 -6.32
N ARG A 756 22.34 17.77 -7.05
CA ARG A 756 22.02 16.74 -8.07
C ARG A 756 21.64 15.39 -7.48
N PHE A 757 22.10 15.11 -6.29
CA PHE A 757 22.05 13.76 -5.71
C PHE A 757 21.29 13.69 -4.39
N HIS A 758 20.82 14.80 -3.88
CA HIS A 758 19.87 14.75 -2.77
C HIS A 758 18.51 14.35 -3.33
N ALA A 759 18.07 13.15 -3.00
CA ALA A 759 16.73 12.71 -3.31
C ALA A 759 15.74 13.77 -2.83
N VAL A 760 15.00 14.33 -3.76
CA VAL A 760 13.95 15.28 -3.42
C VAL A 760 12.96 14.54 -2.52
N PRO A 761 12.49 15.12 -1.43
CA PRO A 761 11.55 14.50 -0.52
C PRO A 761 10.23 14.04 -1.16
N THR A 762 10.02 14.38 -2.40
CA THR A 762 8.78 14.21 -3.15
C THR A 762 8.27 12.80 -3.26
N MET A 763 9.14 11.88 -3.62
CA MET A 763 8.73 10.47 -3.70
C MET A 763 8.48 9.85 -2.33
N ARG A 764 9.13 10.38 -1.30
CA ARG A 764 8.94 9.92 0.08
C ARG A 764 7.58 10.32 0.63
N LEU A 765 7.06 11.44 0.17
CA LEU A 765 5.82 12.02 0.68
C LEU A 765 4.60 11.72 -0.20
N ASN A 766 4.81 11.60 -1.52
CA ASN A 766 3.73 11.37 -2.49
C ASN A 766 4.17 10.41 -3.60
N PRO A 767 4.28 9.10 -3.34
CA PRO A 767 4.52 8.15 -4.42
C PRO A 767 3.36 8.20 -5.42
N PRO A 768 3.61 7.92 -6.71
CA PRO A 768 2.52 7.80 -7.68
C PRO A 768 1.43 6.84 -7.19
N PRO A 769 0.16 7.09 -7.48
CA PRO A 769 -0.94 6.23 -7.01
C PRO A 769 -0.81 4.75 -7.37
N SER A 770 -0.09 4.45 -8.47
CA SER A 770 0.18 3.09 -8.93
C SER A 770 1.34 2.41 -8.21
N GLN A 771 2.07 3.11 -7.35
CA GLN A 771 3.26 2.62 -6.67
C GLN A 771 3.13 2.78 -5.16
N THR A 772 3.79 1.90 -4.43
CA THR A 772 4.01 2.04 -3.00
C THR A 772 5.49 2.19 -2.75
N LEU A 773 5.90 3.34 -2.20
CA LEU A 773 7.26 3.56 -1.75
C LEU A 773 7.42 2.99 -0.34
N PHE A 774 8.28 2.00 -0.19
CA PHE A 774 8.58 1.40 1.11
C PHE A 774 9.82 2.02 1.75
N ALA A 775 10.80 2.37 0.91
CA ALA A 775 12.06 2.91 1.37
C ALA A 775 12.68 3.83 0.35
N ASP A 776 13.34 4.83 0.87
CA ASP A 776 14.18 5.73 0.13
C ASP A 776 15.28 6.19 1.09
N PHE A 777 16.54 6.06 0.66
CA PHE A 777 17.71 6.44 1.45
C PHE A 777 18.54 7.45 0.71
N PRO A 778 19.24 8.34 1.43
CA PRO A 778 20.13 9.30 0.82
C PRO A 778 21.16 8.62 -0.08
N ALA A 779 21.34 9.15 -1.28
CA ALA A 779 22.39 8.72 -2.20
C ALA A 779 23.77 9.31 -1.88
N ASP A 780 23.89 10.07 -0.78
CA ASP A 780 25.12 10.73 -0.33
C ASP A 780 26.09 9.80 0.41
N VAL A 781 25.78 8.51 0.44
CA VAL A 781 26.58 7.50 1.14
C VAL A 781 26.93 6.39 0.16
N GLU A 782 28.24 6.08 0.04
CA GLU A 782 28.68 4.87 -0.64
C GLU A 782 27.98 3.66 -0.01
N SER A 783 27.35 2.84 -0.81
CA SER A 783 26.50 1.76 -0.29
C SER A 783 26.54 0.51 -1.16
N TYR A 784 26.13 -0.61 -0.59
CA TYR A 784 25.90 -1.86 -1.26
C TYR A 784 24.65 -2.53 -0.67
N THR A 785 24.11 -3.48 -1.40
CA THR A 785 22.91 -4.20 -0.96
C THR A 785 23.21 -5.69 -0.81
N VAL A 786 22.89 -6.26 0.34
CA VAL A 786 22.99 -7.69 0.61
C VAL A 786 21.60 -8.28 0.51
N VAL A 787 21.47 -9.33 -0.29
CA VAL A 787 20.19 -10.00 -0.49
C VAL A 787 20.33 -11.47 -0.10
N SER A 788 19.36 -11.96 0.66
CA SER A 788 19.19 -13.38 0.89
C SER A 788 17.78 -13.82 0.51
N ALA A 789 17.69 -14.95 -0.19
CA ALA A 789 16.42 -15.48 -0.68
C ALA A 789 16.30 -16.96 -0.36
N THR A 790 15.18 -17.34 0.23
CA THR A 790 14.72 -18.72 0.36
C THR A 790 13.39 -18.87 -0.38
N LYS A 791 12.85 -20.06 -0.43
CA LYS A 791 11.51 -20.28 -1.00
C LYS A 791 10.45 -19.45 -0.26
N GLU A 792 10.60 -19.29 1.07
CA GLU A 792 9.60 -18.65 1.93
C GLU A 792 9.77 -17.14 2.00
N ARG A 793 11.00 -16.63 1.93
CA ARG A 793 11.25 -15.20 2.16
C ARG A 793 12.42 -14.67 1.37
N VAL A 794 12.39 -13.36 1.18
CA VAL A 794 13.53 -12.56 0.70
C VAL A 794 13.83 -11.49 1.74
N ASN A 795 15.11 -11.32 2.04
CA ASN A 795 15.61 -10.23 2.87
C ASN A 795 16.56 -9.37 2.03
N VAL A 796 16.36 -8.07 2.06
CA VAL A 796 17.18 -7.07 1.37
C VAL A 796 17.68 -6.06 2.39
N ARG A 797 19.00 -5.94 2.49
CA ARG A 797 19.64 -5.03 3.43
C ARG A 797 20.58 -4.08 2.71
N PHE A 798 20.34 -2.79 2.88
CA PHE A 798 21.19 -1.72 2.37
C PHE A 798 22.23 -1.34 3.42
N GLU A 799 23.51 -1.39 3.06
CA GLU A 799 24.64 -1.15 3.94
C GLU A 799 25.43 0.06 3.48
N ALA A 800 25.77 0.96 4.40
CA ALA A 800 26.72 2.03 4.16
C ALA A 800 28.15 1.48 4.23
N VAL A 801 29.00 1.82 3.26
CA VAL A 801 30.43 1.49 3.30
C VAL A 801 31.09 2.21 4.49
N GLY A 802 31.73 1.46 5.37
CA GLY A 802 32.29 2.00 6.61
C GLY A 802 31.28 2.44 7.66
N GLY A 803 30.01 2.26 7.41
CA GLY A 803 28.88 2.62 8.28
C GLY A 803 28.05 1.45 8.75
N GLY A 804 26.82 1.74 9.16
CA GLY A 804 25.82 0.73 9.56
C GLY A 804 24.79 0.44 8.48
N THR A 805 23.82 -0.40 8.83
CA THR A 805 22.69 -0.73 8.00
C THR A 805 21.81 0.52 7.79
N LEU A 806 21.62 0.91 6.56
CA LEU A 806 20.72 2.01 6.15
C LEU A 806 19.26 1.59 6.25
N GLY A 807 18.96 0.34 5.91
CA GLY A 807 17.65 -0.23 6.05
C GLY A 807 17.63 -1.70 5.70
N GLU A 808 16.68 -2.43 6.26
CA GLU A 808 16.49 -3.85 6.06
C GLU A 808 15.02 -4.13 5.82
N TYR A 809 14.74 -4.91 4.79
CA TYR A 809 13.40 -5.23 4.30
C TYR A 809 13.27 -6.71 4.09
N GLU A 810 12.14 -7.24 4.51
CA GLU A 810 11.82 -8.65 4.36
C GLU A 810 10.40 -8.80 3.81
N TRP A 811 10.21 -9.78 2.94
CA TRP A 811 8.88 -10.20 2.51
C TRP A 811 8.80 -11.72 2.37
N ASN A 812 7.64 -12.27 2.72
CA ASN A 812 7.35 -13.71 2.62
C ASN A 812 6.32 -14.01 1.55
N GLY A 813 5.79 -13.00 0.93
CA GLY A 813 4.78 -13.04 -0.10
C GLY A 813 4.50 -11.67 -0.60
N VAL A 814 3.43 -11.52 -1.30
CA VAL A 814 3.22 -10.50 -2.28
C VAL A 814 3.04 -9.08 -1.74
N TYR A 815 2.49 -8.86 -0.56
CA TYR A 815 2.36 -7.53 0.05
C TYR A 815 2.99 -7.45 1.44
N ASP A 816 3.85 -8.39 1.74
CA ASP A 816 4.42 -8.54 3.07
C ASP A 816 5.83 -7.95 3.16
N LEU A 817 6.01 -6.73 2.68
CA LEU A 817 7.27 -6.02 2.86
C LEU A 817 7.30 -5.37 4.24
N LYS A 818 8.18 -5.85 5.09
CA LYS A 818 8.41 -5.34 6.44
C LYS A 818 9.75 -4.61 6.51
N ALA A 819 9.76 -3.43 7.11
CA ALA A 819 11.00 -2.83 7.57
C ALA A 819 11.40 -3.55 8.87
N VAL A 820 12.34 -4.49 8.79
CA VAL A 820 12.83 -5.25 9.94
C VAL A 820 13.74 -4.38 10.79
N LYS A 821 14.56 -3.57 10.13
CA LYS A 821 15.40 -2.55 10.75
C LYS A 821 15.35 -1.29 9.90
N LYS A 822 14.79 -0.24 10.45
CA LYS A 822 14.75 1.07 9.79
C LYS A 822 15.79 1.96 10.44
N SER A 823 16.68 2.56 9.66
CA SER A 823 17.41 3.72 10.14
C SER A 823 16.37 4.75 10.59
N ALA A 824 16.61 5.39 11.72
CA ALA A 824 15.74 6.48 12.15
C ALA A 824 15.57 7.44 10.95
N PRO A 825 14.34 7.82 10.63
CA PRO A 825 14.14 8.78 9.54
C PRO A 825 14.96 10.01 9.87
N ARG A 826 15.84 10.41 8.95
CA ARG A 826 16.57 11.69 9.04
C ARG A 826 15.63 12.89 8.85
N PHE A 827 14.33 12.63 8.71
CA PHE A 827 13.34 13.64 8.36
C PHE A 827 12.24 13.67 9.41
N ASP A 828 11.93 14.86 9.80
CA ASP A 828 10.78 15.20 10.64
C ASP A 828 9.91 16.18 9.84
N ASP A 829 8.62 16.23 10.08
CA ASP A 829 7.69 17.16 9.44
C ASP A 829 7.25 18.31 10.35
N THR A 830 7.86 18.43 11.53
CA THR A 830 7.67 19.55 12.45
C THR A 830 8.77 20.60 12.27
N LEU A 831 8.45 21.86 12.46
CA LEU A 831 9.48 22.91 12.45
C LEU A 831 10.44 22.71 13.64
N PRO A 832 11.79 22.66 13.43
CA PRO A 832 12.75 22.56 14.52
C PRO A 832 12.67 23.81 15.41
N ALA A 833 12.87 23.64 16.72
CA ALA A 833 12.82 24.74 17.69
C ALA A 833 13.79 25.89 17.33
N LYS A 834 14.91 25.54 16.69
CA LYS A 834 15.87 26.50 16.12
C LYS A 834 16.44 25.93 14.85
N ALA A 835 16.10 26.53 13.71
CA ALA A 835 16.69 26.19 12.43
C ALA A 835 18.07 26.84 12.31
N VAL A 836 19.06 26.07 11.87
CA VAL A 836 20.41 26.53 11.56
C VAL A 836 20.70 26.57 10.08
N ARG A 837 19.94 25.86 9.31
CA ARG A 837 19.97 25.86 7.84
C ARG A 837 18.56 25.68 7.31
N ALA A 838 18.24 26.36 6.23
CA ALA A 838 16.96 26.20 5.57
C ALA A 838 17.09 26.32 4.03
N ARG A 839 16.22 25.62 3.34
CA ARG A 839 16.21 25.55 1.87
C ARG A 839 14.78 25.48 1.36
N LEU A 840 14.52 26.15 0.25
CA LEU A 840 13.35 25.87 -0.58
C LEU A 840 13.78 24.90 -1.68
N TRP A 841 13.26 23.68 -1.64
CA TRP A 841 13.46 22.65 -2.65
C TRP A 841 12.39 22.77 -3.74
N TYR A 842 12.78 22.51 -4.99
CA TYR A 842 11.90 22.55 -6.15
C TYR A 842 12.44 21.70 -7.29
N PHE A 843 11.57 21.27 -8.18
CA PHE A 843 11.93 20.52 -9.37
C PHE A 843 11.44 21.29 -10.62
N PRO A 844 12.35 21.97 -11.38
CA PRO A 844 11.97 22.66 -12.59
C PRO A 844 12.01 21.73 -13.79
N LEU A 845 11.01 21.85 -14.64
CA LEU A 845 10.91 21.12 -15.89
C LEU A 845 10.83 22.11 -17.06
N PHE A 846 11.59 21.83 -18.12
CA PHE A 846 11.47 22.54 -19.39
C PHE A 846 11.59 24.05 -19.33
N VAL A 847 12.56 24.55 -18.62
CA VAL A 847 12.99 25.94 -18.76
C VAL A 847 13.70 26.07 -20.09
N ASP A 848 13.00 26.51 -21.12
CA ASP A 848 13.53 26.55 -22.50
C ASP A 848 14.71 27.53 -22.60
N ARG A 849 15.86 26.97 -22.92
CA ARG A 849 17.09 27.74 -23.14
C ARG A 849 16.95 28.79 -24.28
N ARG A 850 16.02 28.56 -25.21
CA ARG A 850 15.87 29.42 -26.41
C ARG A 850 15.00 30.64 -26.15
N LEU A 851 14.34 30.74 -25.01
CA LEU A 851 13.50 31.87 -24.62
C LEU A 851 14.27 32.88 -23.74
N GLY A 852 15.53 32.61 -23.40
CA GLY A 852 16.26 33.24 -22.33
C GLY A 852 16.96 34.54 -22.67
N GLY A 853 16.23 35.63 -22.79
CA GLY A 853 16.78 36.97 -22.72
C GLY A 853 16.25 37.83 -21.60
N GLY A 854 15.26 37.30 -20.84
CA GLY A 854 14.57 37.99 -19.74
C GLY A 854 15.12 37.63 -18.35
N PRO A 855 14.69 38.36 -17.32
CA PRO A 855 14.99 38.01 -15.94
C PRO A 855 14.45 36.62 -15.60
N ALA A 856 15.23 35.80 -14.87
CA ALA A 856 14.84 34.45 -14.45
C ALA A 856 13.64 34.50 -13.53
N PRO A 857 12.81 33.46 -13.53
CA PRO A 857 11.80 33.27 -12.50
C PRO A 857 12.41 33.29 -11.10
N ARG A 858 11.70 33.85 -10.15
CA ARG A 858 12.20 34.07 -8.79
C ARG A 858 11.23 33.53 -7.74
N PHE A 859 11.80 33.24 -6.58
CA PHE A 859 11.01 32.86 -5.40
C PHE A 859 10.97 33.98 -4.37
N LYS A 860 9.80 34.20 -3.77
CA LYS A 860 9.71 34.87 -2.49
C LYS A 860 9.18 33.91 -1.46
N VAL A 861 9.72 33.96 -0.27
CA VAL A 861 9.24 33.22 0.90
C VAL A 861 8.84 34.22 1.97
N ASN A 862 7.62 34.13 2.44
CA ASN A 862 7.07 35.07 3.44
C ASN A 862 7.27 36.54 3.07
N GLY A 863 7.10 36.87 1.77
CA GLY A 863 7.25 38.20 1.21
C GLY A 863 8.67 38.64 0.90
N ARG A 864 9.72 37.90 1.27
CA ARG A 864 11.11 38.21 1.02
C ARG A 864 11.63 37.47 -0.21
N ASP A 865 12.29 38.21 -1.13
CA ASP A 865 12.96 37.59 -2.28
C ASP A 865 14.14 36.72 -1.78
N VAL A 866 14.19 35.48 -2.21
CA VAL A 866 15.18 34.48 -1.77
C VAL A 866 16.06 33.97 -2.92
N GLY A 867 15.78 34.34 -4.16
CA GLY A 867 16.64 34.01 -5.28
C GLY A 867 15.90 33.57 -6.53
N GLU A 868 16.68 33.21 -7.51
CA GLU A 868 16.22 32.85 -8.84
C GLU A 868 16.02 31.34 -8.98
N LEU A 869 15.06 30.97 -9.79
CA LEU A 869 14.89 29.60 -10.25
C LEU A 869 16.07 29.26 -11.17
N ARG A 870 16.79 28.21 -10.82
CA ARG A 870 17.90 27.72 -11.64
C ARG A 870 17.37 27.13 -12.93
N ARG A 871 17.80 27.68 -14.05
CA ARG A 871 17.39 27.19 -15.38
C ARG A 871 18.06 25.85 -15.67
N ASN A 872 17.26 24.88 -16.05
CA ASN A 872 17.76 23.62 -16.56
C ASN A 872 18.06 23.76 -18.07
N TYR A 873 19.32 23.70 -18.44
CA TYR A 873 19.77 23.89 -19.84
C TYR A 873 19.86 22.60 -20.64
N SER A 874 19.50 21.45 -20.07
CA SER A 874 19.57 20.17 -20.76
C SER A 874 18.22 19.80 -21.34
N ALA A 875 18.08 19.83 -22.65
CA ALA A 875 16.87 19.40 -23.35
C ALA A 875 16.69 17.86 -23.34
N PHE A 876 17.67 17.10 -22.87
CA PHE A 876 17.73 15.67 -22.99
C PHE A 876 17.98 14.92 -21.67
N HIS A 877 18.25 15.63 -20.59
CA HIS A 877 18.46 14.99 -19.31
C HIS A 877 17.61 15.70 -18.28
N THR A 878 16.59 15.03 -17.84
CA THR A 878 15.98 15.30 -16.55
C THR A 878 17.12 15.31 -15.55
N ASN A 879 17.27 16.41 -14.83
CA ASN A 879 18.28 16.48 -13.80
C ASN A 879 17.94 15.50 -12.69
N TRP A 880 18.94 14.81 -12.25
CA TRP A 880 18.93 13.71 -11.30
C TRP A 880 18.59 14.13 -9.86
N GLY A 881 17.94 15.22 -9.64
CA GLY A 881 17.57 15.72 -8.35
C GLY A 881 16.84 17.05 -8.42
N GLY A 882 16.20 17.41 -7.35
CA GLY A 882 15.64 18.75 -7.18
C GLY A 882 16.74 19.78 -7.02
N TYR A 883 16.39 21.00 -7.31
CA TYR A 883 17.21 22.16 -6.98
C TYR A 883 16.73 22.79 -5.69
N PHE A 884 17.54 23.61 -5.10
CA PHE A 884 17.15 24.43 -3.98
C PHE A 884 17.70 25.85 -4.05
N VAL A 885 17.02 26.74 -3.36
CA VAL A 885 17.57 28.05 -2.95
C VAL A 885 17.77 28.04 -1.45
N GLU A 886 18.92 28.57 -1.00
CA GLU A 886 19.16 28.71 0.43
C GLU A 886 18.23 29.79 0.99
N LEU A 887 17.65 29.48 2.14
CA LEU A 887 16.80 30.40 2.87
C LEU A 887 17.51 30.88 4.14
N PRO A 888 17.39 32.16 4.51
CA PRO A 888 17.70 32.54 5.88
C PRO A 888 16.88 31.70 6.87
N PRO A 889 17.51 31.03 7.83
CA PRO A 889 16.77 30.14 8.76
C PRO A 889 15.68 30.85 9.56
N ASP A 890 15.89 32.13 9.87
CA ASP A 890 14.93 33.00 10.56
C ASP A 890 13.71 33.39 9.74
N LEU A 891 13.77 33.20 8.42
CA LEU A 891 12.65 33.44 7.52
C LEU A 891 11.60 32.33 7.58
N VAL A 892 12.02 31.10 7.90
CA VAL A 892 11.15 29.93 7.90
C VAL A 892 10.26 29.92 9.14
N ARG A 893 8.98 29.68 8.94
CA ARG A 893 7.93 29.65 9.95
C ARG A 893 7.19 28.32 9.90
N ARG A 894 6.29 28.10 10.85
CA ARG A 894 5.39 26.95 10.79
C ARG A 894 4.52 26.99 9.53
N GLU A 895 4.04 28.18 9.18
CA GLU A 895 3.25 28.45 7.97
C GLU A 895 4.06 29.36 7.06
N ASN A 896 4.30 28.93 5.82
CA ASN A 896 5.11 29.66 4.87
C ASN A 896 4.36 29.87 3.56
N GLU A 897 4.28 31.13 3.14
CA GLU A 897 3.82 31.50 1.80
C GLU A 897 5.02 31.58 0.86
N VAL A 898 4.93 30.85 -0.25
CA VAL A 898 5.95 30.85 -1.30
C VAL A 898 5.35 31.39 -2.58
N ASP A 899 5.83 32.55 -3.00
CA ASP A 899 5.47 33.12 -4.30
C ASP A 899 6.49 32.65 -5.34
N VAL A 900 5.99 32.05 -6.42
CA VAL A 900 6.75 31.79 -7.64
C VAL A 900 6.43 32.88 -8.64
N ILE A 901 7.41 33.73 -8.96
CA ILE A 901 7.25 34.93 -9.81
C ILE A 901 7.91 34.65 -11.15
N ASN A 902 7.18 34.86 -12.24
CA ASN A 902 7.63 34.70 -13.62
C ASN A 902 7.63 36.04 -14.38
N PRO A 903 8.66 36.89 -14.19
CA PRO A 903 8.63 38.26 -14.70
C PRO A 903 8.78 38.35 -16.22
N SER A 904 9.36 37.32 -16.84
CA SER A 904 9.61 37.28 -18.28
C SER A 904 8.54 36.56 -19.08
N GLY A 905 7.54 35.92 -18.37
CA GLY A 905 6.56 35.07 -19.03
C GLY A 905 7.15 33.79 -19.63
N GLU A 906 8.30 33.35 -19.13
CA GLU A 906 8.93 32.10 -19.60
C GLU A 906 8.01 30.89 -19.40
N ARG A 907 8.12 29.94 -20.31
CA ARG A 907 7.42 28.65 -20.18
C ARG A 907 8.26 27.70 -19.35
N PHE A 908 7.69 27.20 -18.26
CA PHE A 908 8.28 26.12 -17.46
C PHE A 908 7.22 25.46 -16.59
N LEU A 909 7.51 24.26 -16.20
CA LEU A 909 6.75 23.55 -15.19
C LEU A 909 7.57 23.50 -13.91
N LEU A 910 6.90 23.60 -12.78
CA LEU A 910 7.52 23.54 -11.47
C LEU A 910 6.72 22.61 -10.59
N ARG A 911 7.38 21.65 -9.99
CA ARG A 911 6.76 20.74 -9.04
C ARG A 911 7.64 20.54 -7.82
N ASP A 912 7.10 19.77 -6.90
CA ASP A 912 7.85 19.24 -5.76
C ASP A 912 8.42 20.34 -4.88
N LEU A 913 7.63 21.39 -4.66
CA LEU A 913 8.05 22.44 -3.74
C LEU A 913 7.91 21.94 -2.30
N ALA A 914 8.98 22.08 -1.53
CA ALA A 914 9.01 21.83 -0.11
C ALA A 914 10.03 22.73 0.57
N ILE A 915 9.77 23.15 1.81
CA ILE A 915 10.77 23.84 2.63
C ILE A 915 11.43 22.82 3.54
N MET A 916 12.75 22.81 3.55
CA MET A 916 13.58 22.09 4.50
C MET A 916 14.14 23.07 5.53
N ALA A 917 14.11 22.67 6.79
CA ALA A 917 14.79 23.34 7.90
C ALA A 917 15.59 22.31 8.69
N ALA A 918 16.88 22.52 8.88
CA ALA A 918 17.71 21.64 9.71
C ALA A 918 17.93 22.24 11.09
N GLY A 919 17.74 21.42 12.12
CA GLY A 919 18.04 21.75 13.50
C GLY A 919 19.54 21.70 13.84
N GLU A 920 19.91 22.12 15.04
CA GLU A 920 21.29 22.04 15.54
C GLU A 920 21.78 20.58 15.69
N ASP A 921 20.87 19.64 15.80
CA ASP A 921 21.11 18.19 15.84
C ASP A 921 21.37 17.57 14.46
N GLY A 922 21.31 18.40 13.40
CA GLY A 922 21.49 17.98 12.02
C GLY A 922 20.29 17.21 11.42
N VAL A 923 19.19 17.09 12.16
CA VAL A 923 17.95 16.51 11.64
C VAL A 923 17.34 17.47 10.63
N GLU A 924 17.00 16.95 9.47
CA GLU A 924 16.31 17.71 8.43
C GLU A 924 14.82 17.53 8.57
N HIS A 925 14.11 18.64 8.67
CA HIS A 925 12.66 18.72 8.79
C HIS A 925 12.10 19.27 7.48
N PHE A 926 11.05 18.64 6.96
CA PHE A 926 10.45 19.04 5.69
C PHE A 926 8.97 19.35 5.84
N THR A 927 8.52 20.40 5.18
CA THR A 927 7.08 20.55 4.93
C THR A 927 6.61 19.40 4.05
N PRO A 928 5.31 19.03 4.08
CA PRO A 928 4.73 18.25 3.01
C PRO A 928 5.03 18.90 1.66
N VAL A 929 5.28 18.09 0.65
CA VAL A 929 5.49 18.56 -0.72
C VAL A 929 4.19 19.13 -1.25
N TYR A 930 4.30 20.28 -1.93
CA TYR A 930 3.12 20.84 -2.62
C TYR A 930 2.60 19.84 -3.66
N PRO A 931 1.34 19.40 -3.57
CA PRO A 931 0.84 18.25 -4.30
C PRO A 931 0.54 18.51 -5.78
N LYS A 932 0.68 19.77 -6.23
CA LYS A 932 0.31 20.17 -7.57
C LYS A 932 1.53 20.61 -8.39
N MET A 933 1.47 20.36 -9.68
CA MET A 933 2.43 20.94 -10.61
C MET A 933 2.00 22.36 -10.97
N LEU A 934 2.92 23.30 -10.91
CA LEU A 934 2.71 24.67 -11.37
C LEU A 934 3.17 24.78 -12.82
N SER A 935 2.29 25.30 -13.69
CA SER A 935 2.57 25.54 -15.10
C SER A 935 2.59 27.04 -15.37
N PHE A 936 3.68 27.52 -15.98
CA PHE A 936 3.88 28.92 -16.31
C PHE A 936 4.07 29.11 -17.82
N GLY A 937 3.53 30.21 -18.34
CA GLY A 937 3.65 30.58 -19.76
C GLY A 937 2.58 29.95 -20.65
N ASP A 938 2.70 30.16 -21.95
CA ASP A 938 1.75 29.68 -22.96
C ASP A 938 2.20 28.32 -23.48
N TRP A 939 1.58 27.27 -22.97
CA TRP A 939 1.84 25.90 -23.39
C TRP A 939 0.75 25.45 -24.35
N ARG A 940 1.14 25.04 -25.52
CA ARG A 940 0.35 24.15 -26.37
C ARG A 940 0.85 22.75 -26.17
N THR A 941 0.16 21.75 -26.65
CA THR A 941 0.65 20.37 -26.60
C THR A 941 2.08 20.33 -27.14
N PHE A 942 3.02 19.83 -26.36
CA PHE A 942 4.39 19.68 -26.84
C PHE A 942 4.91 18.28 -26.49
N TYR A 943 5.74 17.78 -27.40
CA TYR A 943 6.40 16.50 -27.24
C TYR A 943 7.65 16.71 -26.40
N MET A 944 7.70 16.04 -25.29
CA MET A 944 8.82 16.03 -24.34
C MET A 944 9.58 14.75 -24.55
N GLY A 945 10.14 14.37 -25.60
CA GLY A 945 10.98 13.18 -25.76
C GLY A 945 10.55 11.89 -25.01
N PHE A 946 9.70 11.99 -24.02
CA PHE A 946 9.25 11.01 -23.06
C PHE A 946 7.74 11.01 -22.80
N GLY A 947 6.98 11.87 -23.47
CA GLY A 947 5.52 11.95 -23.34
C GLY A 947 4.92 13.27 -23.81
N LEU A 948 3.59 13.29 -23.89
CA LEU A 948 2.81 14.45 -24.27
C LEU A 948 2.23 15.13 -23.02
N VAL A 949 2.52 16.40 -22.83
CA VAL A 949 1.83 17.23 -21.84
C VAL A 949 0.69 17.97 -22.52
N HIS A 950 -0.52 17.77 -22.03
CA HIS A 950 -1.71 18.42 -22.55
C HIS A 950 -2.01 19.70 -21.77
N GLU A 951 -2.07 20.82 -22.46
CA GLU A 951 -2.22 22.17 -21.92
C GLU A 951 -3.43 22.35 -20.96
N ASN A 952 -4.55 21.73 -21.30
CA ASN A 952 -5.82 21.97 -20.59
C ASN A 952 -6.11 20.94 -19.49
N THR A 953 -5.41 19.83 -19.42
CA THR A 953 -5.73 18.72 -18.53
C THR A 953 -4.60 18.38 -17.57
N GLY A 954 -3.37 18.91 -17.80
CA GLY A 954 -2.19 18.55 -17.02
C GLY A 954 -1.84 17.05 -17.06
N ILE A 955 -2.30 16.35 -18.09
CA ILE A 955 -2.04 14.93 -18.24
C ILE A 955 -0.67 14.76 -18.87
N LEU A 956 0.23 14.14 -18.12
CA LEU A 956 1.50 13.65 -18.66
C LEU A 956 1.27 12.26 -19.25
N TRP A 957 1.32 12.16 -20.58
CA TRP A 957 1.28 10.88 -21.28
C TRP A 957 2.71 10.35 -21.43
N SER A 958 3.02 9.30 -20.74
CA SER A 958 4.24 8.54 -21.03
C SER A 958 4.01 7.70 -22.28
N ASP A 959 4.85 7.86 -23.30
CA ASP A 959 4.81 7.04 -24.53
C ASP A 959 4.97 5.54 -24.26
N VAL A 960 5.36 5.21 -23.06
CA VAL A 960 5.77 3.88 -22.66
C VAL A 960 4.64 3.10 -22.01
N ASP A 961 3.61 3.77 -21.55
CA ASP A 961 2.51 3.14 -20.81
C ASP A 961 1.17 3.39 -21.48
N VAL A 962 1.05 2.92 -22.73
CA VAL A 962 -0.19 3.04 -23.53
C VAL A 962 -1.40 2.35 -22.85
N ASN A 963 -1.15 1.58 -21.78
CA ASN A 963 -2.17 0.87 -21.00
C ASN A 963 -2.22 1.28 -19.54
N ALA A 964 -1.27 2.07 -19.05
CA ALA A 964 -1.40 2.65 -17.73
C ALA A 964 -2.42 3.79 -17.78
N SER A 965 -3.29 3.81 -16.81
CA SER A 965 -4.16 4.96 -16.57
C SER A 965 -3.30 6.22 -16.55
N ALA A 966 -3.59 7.17 -17.44
CA ALA A 966 -2.94 8.47 -17.46
C ALA A 966 -2.96 9.02 -16.03
N GLU A 967 -1.79 9.26 -15.46
CA GLU A 967 -1.70 9.91 -14.15
C GLU A 967 -2.15 11.35 -14.33
N VAL A 968 -3.30 11.68 -13.76
CA VAL A 968 -3.77 13.05 -13.72
C VAL A 968 -2.92 13.80 -12.72
N ILE A 969 -1.97 14.58 -13.23
CA ILE A 969 -1.23 15.52 -12.41
C ILE A 969 -2.12 16.77 -12.29
N ASP A 970 -2.48 17.09 -11.05
CA ASP A 970 -3.29 18.28 -10.77
C ASP A 970 -2.43 19.52 -11.07
N VAL A 971 -2.69 20.15 -12.20
CA VAL A 971 -1.93 21.32 -12.70
C VAL A 971 -2.69 22.58 -12.34
N VAL A 972 -1.98 23.52 -11.74
CA VAL A 972 -2.47 24.88 -11.60
C VAL A 972 -2.20 25.61 -12.94
N PRO A 973 -3.24 25.98 -13.69
CA PRO A 973 -3.06 26.64 -14.99
C PRO A 973 -2.28 27.94 -14.82
N GLY A 974 -1.17 28.05 -15.58
CA GLY A 974 -0.18 29.07 -15.32
C GLY A 974 -0.01 30.13 -16.40
N GLN A 975 -1.08 30.75 -16.87
CA GLN A 975 -0.94 32.04 -17.61
C GLN A 975 -0.68 33.23 -16.67
N VAL A 976 -0.28 32.96 -15.43
CA VAL A 976 -0.08 33.99 -14.42
C VAL A 976 1.38 34.34 -14.24
N SER A 977 1.66 35.59 -14.02
CA SER A 977 3.00 36.11 -13.74
C SER A 977 3.52 35.76 -12.33
N ALA A 978 2.64 35.31 -11.46
CA ALA A 978 2.98 34.84 -10.11
C ALA A 978 1.92 33.86 -9.57
N VAL A 979 2.38 32.87 -8.81
CA VAL A 979 1.52 31.94 -8.04
C VAL A 979 2.04 31.85 -6.63
N ALA A 980 1.15 32.00 -5.65
CA ALA A 980 1.44 31.81 -4.24
C ALA A 980 1.01 30.39 -3.81
N VAL A 981 1.86 29.68 -3.08
CA VAL A 981 1.57 28.39 -2.50
C VAL A 981 1.90 28.37 -1.02
N MET A 982 1.14 27.60 -0.24
CA MET A 982 1.40 27.44 1.19
C MET A 982 2.17 26.15 1.44
N LEU A 983 3.31 26.26 2.15
CA LEU A 983 4.14 25.16 2.58
C LEU A 983 4.27 25.19 4.10
N ASN A 984 3.62 24.28 4.79
CA ASN A 984 3.46 24.33 6.23
C ASN A 984 4.08 23.12 6.91
N PHE A 985 4.89 23.34 7.94
CA PHE A 985 5.30 22.29 8.86
C PHE A 985 4.12 21.88 9.74
N LYS A 986 4.11 20.63 10.15
CA LYS A 986 3.11 20.13 11.11
C LYS A 986 3.21 20.71 12.49
#